data_631449e38726260bccca3927e9b5f421
#
_entry.id   631449e38726260bccca3927e9b5f421
#
_cell.length_a   1.000
_cell.length_b   1.000
_cell.length_c   1.000
_cell.angle_alpha   90.00
_cell.angle_beta   90.00
_cell.angle_gamma   90.00
#
_symmetry.space_group_name_H-M   'P 1'
#
loop_
_entity.id
_entity.type
_entity.pdbx_description
1 polymer ?
#
loop_
_entity_poly.entity_id
_entity_poly.type
_entity_poly.pdbx_seq_one_letter_code
_entity_poly.pdbx_strand_id
1 'polypeptide(L)'
;MSKNLTFLEPKHQRKQALIAAVLILSLTLSAFVVFMPAITAHTPPWNYPTWTYVVPYNNIIGVGQQEKFIFWLGVSPPPTASGIFGDRWSFYLDVALPDGTKTTLGPLISDPVGGGYTFYTPTQVGNYTVVARFPGKTINGQPNGFVPNFGPSSQGYAAVNDTYAPSTSDPVTFTVTQAPLALWPEAPLPTQFWTRPINNANFNWWPIAANWLGGAAQIAGPTSSFAYGTAPGSPHVMWRTPGDFGGIMDARFGDALTYTTSHYEGINFSPYILDGRIYYNAPNSEMKEGWYVLDLYTGQQLYFFNTTGPVQGAGGGFDAHGGVTQQSLAFAQILNLQLANQMGGYPYLWSTTAATPNTWLMYDAYTYNYICSIANVSSAGTAVYGKSGSILRYNLVNAGTTAAPQMWLQCWNTTQAIWWTGTQQMYQNGDYSGFAGNNYASWRPFLNYTFDGSHAFSLNASIPAVQGSIRAVREDQFVIGGTAGSNNENGIVPGQLWALNLKADASGKINPTLLWNITFTPPSSAGNITVSIGSVDPEDGVFYFTCVQTKQIWGYSLATGQQIWGPTAPEDPMKYYGMPTNIYKGMLIVYTYLCGGSVYSYNITTGQLLWRYEPTQIGYESPYGDYPAQLACISDGKIFIYSSPLWRTNPMWRGSYLRCINASNGVELWKMLHYGSAVVADGFVVGWNYYDNEIYCYGKGPSATTITASPAVATQGDNILIQGTVTDQSPGAKGTPAIADASQEAWMEYLYEQQAQPANATGVLVHVTAMDPNGNSQDLGNTTSDASGNYALMWTPPVPGIYKVTASFTGSNAYYGSSAEIAFGVSKASSVAPLVTAAPASTTAPTNAPTQAPTQAPTAAPTPSPVVIPPASAAPTATYIAIGLAVVIIVAAAAAIALRRKHN
;
A
#
# COMPACT_ATOMS: atom_id res chain seq x y z
N MET A 1 -57.89 63.39 60.97
CA MET A 1 -57.73 61.97 60.72
C MET A 1 -57.50 61.76 59.19
N SER A 2 -56.24 61.62 58.80
CA SER A 2 -55.82 61.55 57.39
C SER A 2 -55.78 60.10 56.96
N LYS A 3 -56.45 59.80 55.83
CA LYS A 3 -56.33 58.49 55.18
C LYS A 3 -55.25 58.60 54.07
N ASN A 4 -54.16 57.88 54.27
CA ASN A 4 -53.15 57.68 53.22
C ASN A 4 -53.65 56.64 52.23
N LEU A 5 -53.86 57.02 50.97
CA LEU A 5 -53.99 56.14 49.82
C LEU A 5 -52.58 56.03 49.13
N THR A 6 -51.97 54.91 49.29
CA THR A 6 -50.71 54.58 48.54
C THR A 6 -51.04 54.17 47.09
N PHE A 7 -50.66 55.00 46.18
CA PHE A 7 -50.66 54.68 44.72
C PHE A 7 -49.55 53.65 44.43
N LEU A 8 -49.96 52.50 44.00
CA LEU A 8 -49.03 51.49 43.43
C LEU A 8 -48.42 52.00 42.15
N GLU A 9 -47.11 52.00 42.02
CA GLU A 9 -46.31 52.55 40.96
C GLU A 9 -46.64 51.95 39.57
N PRO A 10 -46.61 52.72 38.46
CA PRO A 10 -46.94 52.28 37.12
C PRO A 10 -45.90 51.32 36.47
N LYS A 11 -44.81 51.06 37.18
CA LYS A 11 -43.75 50.14 36.69
C LYS A 11 -44.13 48.66 36.70
N HIS A 12 -45.05 48.25 37.59
CA HIS A 12 -45.48 46.85 37.69
C HIS A 12 -46.48 46.47 36.61
N GLN A 13 -47.35 47.35 36.22
CA GLN A 13 -48.32 47.13 35.14
C GLN A 13 -47.64 47.08 33.76
N ARG A 14 -46.59 47.90 33.55
CA ARG A 14 -45.78 47.82 32.31
C ARG A 14 -45.01 46.53 32.20
N LYS A 15 -44.48 46.00 33.29
CA LYS A 15 -43.80 44.68 33.27
C LYS A 15 -44.77 43.54 32.98
N GLN A 16 -45.95 43.57 33.58
CA GLN A 16 -46.98 42.55 33.33
C GLN A 16 -47.56 42.64 31.92
N ALA A 17 -47.74 43.82 31.34
CA ALA A 17 -48.14 44.01 29.98
C ALA A 17 -47.06 43.59 28.99
N LEU A 18 -45.75 43.78 29.30
CA LEU A 18 -44.63 43.32 28.48
C LEU A 18 -44.53 41.82 28.52
N ILE A 19 -44.70 41.19 29.67
CA ILE A 19 -44.70 39.72 29.84
C ILE A 19 -45.86 39.09 29.07
N ALA A 20 -47.05 39.68 29.16
CA ALA A 20 -48.23 39.25 28.44
C ALA A 20 -48.08 39.44 26.92
N ALA A 21 -47.44 40.52 26.46
CA ALA A 21 -47.14 40.73 25.05
C ALA A 21 -46.09 39.76 24.52
N VAL A 22 -45.05 39.42 25.29
CA VAL A 22 -44.04 38.42 24.92
C VAL A 22 -44.66 37.01 24.92
N LEU A 23 -45.55 36.69 25.89
CA LEU A 23 -46.28 35.41 25.88
C LEU A 23 -47.26 35.30 24.70
N ILE A 24 -47.94 36.33 24.35
CA ILE A 24 -48.85 36.38 23.19
C ILE A 24 -48.00 36.27 21.91
N LEU A 25 -46.86 36.96 21.81
CA LEU A 25 -45.97 36.89 20.66
C LEU A 25 -45.30 35.49 20.54
N SER A 26 -44.94 34.86 21.62
CA SER A 26 -44.41 33.50 21.59
C SER A 26 -45.48 32.46 21.29
N LEU A 27 -46.73 32.65 21.75
CA LEU A 27 -47.88 31.80 21.40
C LEU A 27 -48.29 31.99 19.92
N THR A 28 -48.24 33.21 19.41
CA THR A 28 -48.51 33.46 17.97
C THR A 28 -47.39 32.97 17.10
N LEU A 29 -46.12 33.10 17.52
CA LEU A 29 -45.00 32.50 16.81
C LEU A 29 -45.07 30.95 16.81
N SER A 30 -45.41 30.33 17.93
CA SER A 30 -45.59 28.88 18.00
C SER A 30 -46.82 28.40 17.20
N ALA A 31 -47.92 29.16 17.21
CA ALA A 31 -49.05 28.89 16.32
C ALA A 31 -48.70 29.05 14.84
N PHE A 32 -47.84 30.02 14.50
CA PHE A 32 -47.37 30.22 13.13
C PHE A 32 -46.46 29.05 12.70
N VAL A 33 -45.65 28.51 13.59
CA VAL A 33 -44.81 27.33 13.31
C VAL A 33 -45.67 26.08 13.17
N VAL A 34 -46.76 25.93 13.89
CA VAL A 34 -47.71 24.81 13.74
C VAL A 34 -48.58 24.94 12.47
N PHE A 35 -48.78 26.14 11.97
CA PHE A 35 -49.51 26.40 10.73
C PHE A 35 -48.60 26.66 9.51
N MET A 36 -47.28 26.51 9.65
CA MET A 36 -46.49 26.35 8.44
C MET A 36 -47.00 25.11 7.72
N PRO A 37 -47.50 25.20 6.49
CA PRO A 37 -47.81 24.01 5.73
C PRO A 37 -46.53 23.19 5.75
N ALA A 38 -46.62 21.93 6.19
CA ALA A 38 -45.58 20.98 5.90
C ALA A 38 -45.25 21.15 4.43
N ILE A 39 -43.99 21.36 4.06
CA ILE A 39 -43.60 21.51 2.66
C ILE A 39 -44.07 20.24 1.98
N THR A 40 -45.26 20.28 1.45
CA THR A 40 -45.88 19.18 0.72
C THR A 40 -45.19 19.09 -0.64
N ALA A 41 -44.98 17.89 -1.15
CA ALA A 41 -44.72 17.61 -2.54
C ALA A 41 -45.52 18.54 -3.44
N HIS A 42 -45.09 18.76 -4.63
CA HIS A 42 -45.81 19.58 -5.60
C HIS A 42 -47.30 19.18 -5.65
N THR A 43 -48.22 20.16 -5.55
CA THR A 43 -49.63 19.90 -5.56
C THR A 43 -50.29 20.73 -6.65
N PRO A 44 -50.65 20.13 -7.78
CA PRO A 44 -50.57 18.72 -8.14
C PRO A 44 -49.11 18.24 -8.38
N PRO A 45 -48.80 16.92 -8.28
CA PRO A 45 -47.49 16.35 -8.63
C PRO A 45 -47.09 16.71 -10.06
N TRP A 46 -45.83 16.97 -10.29
CA TRP A 46 -45.35 17.35 -11.61
C TRP A 46 -45.05 16.10 -12.47
N ASN A 47 -45.27 16.25 -13.77
CA ASN A 47 -44.82 15.33 -14.78
C ASN A 47 -43.66 15.97 -15.55
N TYR A 48 -42.46 15.42 -15.35
CA TYR A 48 -41.26 15.88 -16.02
C TYR A 48 -41.08 15.13 -17.34
N PRO A 49 -41.08 15.80 -18.49
CA PRO A 49 -40.57 15.19 -19.71
C PRO A 49 -39.08 14.93 -19.56
N THR A 50 -38.61 13.83 -20.10
CA THR A 50 -37.21 13.43 -20.00
C THR A 50 -36.59 13.21 -21.38
N TRP A 51 -35.28 13.32 -21.46
CA TRP A 51 -34.49 13.02 -22.65
C TRP A 51 -33.35 12.15 -22.25
N THR A 52 -33.24 10.97 -22.85
CA THR A 52 -32.19 9.99 -22.63
C THR A 52 -31.14 10.15 -23.71
N TYR A 53 -29.90 10.01 -23.32
CA TYR A 53 -28.73 10.11 -24.20
C TYR A 53 -27.82 8.92 -23.98
N VAL A 54 -27.13 8.51 -25.07
CA VAL A 54 -26.05 7.53 -25.04
C VAL A 54 -25.00 7.89 -26.07
N VAL A 55 -23.73 7.66 -25.75
CA VAL A 55 -22.63 7.79 -26.71
C VAL A 55 -21.65 6.64 -26.50
N PRO A 56 -21.13 6.02 -27.58
CA PRO A 56 -19.97 5.18 -27.51
C PRO A 56 -18.73 6.08 -27.29
N TYR A 57 -17.78 5.60 -26.50
CA TYR A 57 -16.55 6.34 -26.24
C TYR A 57 -15.65 6.38 -27.50
N ASN A 58 -15.66 5.29 -28.25
CA ASN A 58 -14.96 5.18 -29.54
C ASN A 58 -15.97 4.95 -30.67
N ASN A 59 -15.79 5.64 -31.78
CA ASN A 59 -16.60 5.40 -32.96
C ASN A 59 -16.16 4.15 -33.74
N ILE A 60 -14.94 3.70 -33.55
CA ILE A 60 -14.34 2.53 -34.17
C ILE A 60 -13.54 1.78 -33.11
N ILE A 61 -13.72 0.46 -33.05
CA ILE A 61 -12.90 -0.45 -32.22
C ILE A 61 -12.66 -1.77 -32.95
N GLY A 62 -11.76 -2.60 -32.44
CA GLY A 62 -11.58 -3.97 -32.91
C GLY A 62 -12.51 -4.97 -32.24
N VAL A 63 -12.78 -6.08 -32.92
CA VAL A 63 -13.51 -7.19 -32.34
C VAL A 63 -12.76 -7.71 -31.09
N GLY A 64 -13.52 -7.95 -29.98
CA GLY A 64 -12.97 -8.36 -28.69
C GLY A 64 -12.42 -7.23 -27.83
N GLN A 65 -12.30 -6.01 -28.32
CA GLN A 65 -12.00 -4.84 -27.50
C GLN A 65 -13.26 -4.33 -26.81
N GLN A 66 -13.10 -3.78 -25.61
CA GLN A 66 -14.22 -3.21 -24.85
C GLN A 66 -14.58 -1.84 -25.36
N GLU A 67 -15.86 -1.64 -25.73
CA GLU A 67 -16.46 -0.32 -25.92
C GLU A 67 -17.04 0.16 -24.61
N LYS A 68 -16.81 1.45 -24.29
CA LYS A 68 -17.42 2.12 -23.15
C LYS A 68 -18.60 2.95 -23.63
N PHE A 69 -19.80 2.64 -23.16
CA PHE A 69 -20.98 3.47 -23.35
C PHE A 69 -21.16 4.42 -22.19
N ILE A 70 -21.32 5.70 -22.47
CA ILE A 70 -21.73 6.73 -21.51
C ILE A 70 -23.18 7.07 -21.79
N PHE A 71 -24.00 7.06 -20.75
CA PHE A 71 -25.42 7.35 -20.85
C PHE A 71 -25.87 8.31 -19.74
N TRP A 72 -26.87 9.12 -20.01
CA TRP A 72 -27.42 10.03 -19.02
C TRP A 72 -28.84 10.45 -19.35
N LEU A 73 -29.53 11.00 -18.33
CA LEU A 73 -30.81 11.67 -18.50
C LEU A 73 -30.61 13.17 -18.44
N GLY A 74 -31.31 13.93 -19.24
CA GLY A 74 -31.24 15.40 -19.27
C GLY A 74 -31.71 16.09 -17.98
N VAL A 75 -32.15 15.30 -16.99
CA VAL A 75 -32.54 15.78 -15.67
C VAL A 75 -31.92 14.91 -14.59
N SER A 76 -31.40 15.55 -13.54
CA SER A 76 -30.79 14.83 -12.41
C SER A 76 -31.84 14.20 -11.49
N PRO A 77 -31.54 13.07 -10.84
CA PRO A 77 -32.42 12.49 -9.84
C PRO A 77 -32.50 13.37 -8.58
N PRO A 78 -33.66 13.48 -7.96
CA PRO A 78 -33.81 14.24 -6.71
C PRO A 78 -33.37 13.43 -5.48
N PRO A 79 -32.81 14.07 -4.45
CA PRO A 79 -32.08 15.31 -4.54
C PRO A 79 -30.76 15.11 -5.29
N THR A 80 -30.31 16.12 -6.00
CA THR A 80 -28.99 16.08 -6.67
C THR A 80 -27.83 16.14 -5.70
N ALA A 81 -28.06 15.76 -4.44
CA ALA A 81 -27.01 15.73 -3.46
C ALA A 81 -25.92 14.73 -3.86
N SER A 82 -24.70 15.19 -3.84
CA SER A 82 -23.54 14.34 -4.04
C SER A 82 -23.50 13.21 -3.01
N GLY A 83 -22.98 12.06 -3.40
CA GLY A 83 -22.69 10.99 -2.51
C GLY A 83 -23.69 9.85 -2.48
N ILE A 84 -23.95 9.37 -1.28
CA ILE A 84 -24.66 8.09 -1.05
C ILE A 84 -26.19 8.23 -1.00
N PHE A 85 -26.69 9.45 -0.92
CA PHE A 85 -28.11 9.71 -0.74
C PHE A 85 -28.82 10.08 -2.04
N GLY A 86 -30.15 10.05 -2.01
CA GLY A 86 -31.01 10.43 -3.10
C GLY A 86 -31.39 9.28 -4.03
N ASP A 87 -32.30 9.59 -4.93
CA ASP A 87 -32.71 8.65 -5.94
C ASP A 87 -31.66 8.45 -7.04
N ARG A 88 -31.84 7.41 -7.82
CA ARG A 88 -31.04 7.08 -8.99
C ARG A 88 -31.94 6.73 -10.15
N TRP A 89 -31.47 7.03 -11.36
CA TRP A 89 -32.13 6.56 -12.57
C TRP A 89 -31.68 5.15 -12.93
N SER A 90 -32.59 4.36 -13.47
CA SER A 90 -32.27 3.04 -14.02
C SER A 90 -32.36 3.09 -15.54
N PHE A 91 -31.35 2.62 -16.24
CA PHE A 91 -31.29 2.59 -17.69
C PHE A 91 -31.18 1.17 -18.23
N TYR A 92 -31.60 1.01 -19.46
CA TYR A 92 -31.33 -0.16 -20.28
C TYR A 92 -30.71 0.28 -21.60
N LEU A 93 -29.68 -0.41 -22.04
CA LEU A 93 -29.04 -0.18 -23.32
C LEU A 93 -29.31 -1.35 -24.24
N ASP A 94 -30.01 -1.11 -25.34
CA ASP A 94 -30.28 -2.09 -26.39
C ASP A 94 -29.18 -1.94 -27.45
N VAL A 95 -28.36 -2.96 -27.58
CA VAL A 95 -27.27 -3.06 -28.55
C VAL A 95 -27.70 -3.95 -29.69
N ALA A 96 -27.87 -3.40 -30.88
CA ALA A 96 -28.15 -4.17 -32.08
C ALA A 96 -26.82 -4.57 -32.75
N LEU A 97 -26.67 -5.84 -33.03
CA LEU A 97 -25.47 -6.43 -33.64
C LEU A 97 -25.56 -6.35 -35.19
N PRO A 98 -24.45 -6.54 -35.89
CA PRO A 98 -24.43 -6.51 -37.37
C PRO A 98 -25.33 -7.54 -38.04
N ASP A 99 -25.62 -8.68 -37.39
CA ASP A 99 -26.52 -9.72 -37.85
C ASP A 99 -28.01 -9.44 -37.59
N GLY A 100 -28.34 -8.29 -37.02
CA GLY A 100 -29.70 -7.90 -36.66
C GLY A 100 -30.17 -8.39 -35.29
N THR A 101 -29.41 -9.22 -34.61
CA THR A 101 -29.73 -9.64 -33.22
C THR A 101 -29.55 -8.48 -32.25
N LYS A 102 -30.19 -8.56 -31.08
CA LYS A 102 -30.11 -7.51 -30.05
C LYS A 102 -29.76 -8.09 -28.71
N THR A 103 -28.93 -7.37 -27.99
CA THR A 103 -28.59 -7.62 -26.58
C THR A 103 -29.00 -6.43 -25.74
N THR A 104 -29.64 -6.65 -24.61
CA THR A 104 -29.99 -5.59 -23.65
C THR A 104 -29.06 -5.66 -22.44
N LEU A 105 -28.42 -4.55 -22.14
CA LEU A 105 -27.62 -4.36 -20.92
C LEU A 105 -28.48 -3.64 -19.88
N GLY A 106 -28.46 -4.07 -18.65
CA GLY A 106 -29.17 -3.40 -17.56
C GLY A 106 -30.00 -4.34 -16.66
N PRO A 107 -30.58 -3.80 -15.58
CA PRO A 107 -30.67 -2.37 -15.28
C PRO A 107 -29.33 -1.76 -14.89
N LEU A 108 -29.00 -0.58 -15.42
CA LEU A 108 -27.82 0.20 -15.15
C LEU A 108 -28.22 1.41 -14.29
N ILE A 109 -27.57 1.58 -13.16
CA ILE A 109 -27.92 2.61 -12.19
C ILE A 109 -27.07 3.86 -12.42
N SER A 110 -27.71 5.03 -12.43
CA SER A 110 -27.02 6.32 -12.57
C SER A 110 -26.24 6.73 -11.33
N ASP A 111 -25.35 7.67 -11.52
CA ASP A 111 -24.80 8.50 -10.45
C ASP A 111 -25.84 9.51 -9.90
N PRO A 112 -25.50 10.33 -8.88
CA PRO A 112 -26.42 11.34 -8.33
C PRO A 112 -26.82 12.46 -9.28
N VAL A 113 -26.08 12.67 -10.35
CA VAL A 113 -26.37 13.70 -11.35
C VAL A 113 -27.08 13.15 -12.59
N GLY A 114 -27.38 11.85 -12.58
CA GLY A 114 -28.23 11.23 -13.60
C GLY A 114 -27.48 10.58 -14.76
N GLY A 115 -26.15 10.47 -14.68
CA GLY A 115 -25.31 9.81 -15.68
C GLY A 115 -24.76 8.48 -15.24
N GLY A 116 -24.16 7.74 -16.16
CA GLY A 116 -23.50 6.48 -15.89
C GLY A 116 -22.70 5.96 -17.08
N TYR A 117 -22.01 4.87 -16.89
CA TYR A 117 -21.33 4.17 -17.97
C TYR A 117 -21.40 2.65 -17.79
N THR A 118 -21.17 1.95 -18.88
CA THR A 118 -21.02 0.49 -18.89
C THR A 118 -20.06 0.08 -19.99
N PHE A 119 -19.61 -1.16 -19.95
CA PHE A 119 -18.74 -1.75 -20.96
C PHE A 119 -19.48 -2.84 -21.74
N TYR A 120 -19.12 -2.93 -23.02
CA TYR A 120 -19.59 -3.98 -23.92
C TYR A 120 -18.45 -4.49 -24.78
N THR A 121 -18.31 -5.80 -24.89
CA THR A 121 -17.26 -6.43 -25.73
C THR A 121 -17.94 -7.03 -26.99
N PRO A 122 -17.80 -6.42 -28.16
CA PRO A 122 -18.38 -6.92 -29.38
C PRO A 122 -17.65 -8.17 -29.88
N THR A 123 -18.45 -9.12 -30.38
CA THR A 123 -17.97 -10.44 -30.86
C THR A 123 -17.98 -10.56 -32.37
N GLN A 124 -18.56 -9.60 -33.09
CA GLN A 124 -18.71 -9.61 -34.56
C GLN A 124 -18.14 -8.34 -35.16
N VAL A 125 -17.59 -8.46 -36.36
CA VAL A 125 -17.18 -7.32 -37.18
C VAL A 125 -18.41 -6.71 -37.86
N GLY A 126 -18.49 -5.38 -37.88
CA GLY A 126 -19.57 -4.65 -38.54
C GLY A 126 -20.08 -3.46 -37.77
N ASN A 127 -21.18 -2.89 -38.16
CA ASN A 127 -21.80 -1.74 -37.51
C ASN A 127 -22.75 -2.20 -36.40
N TYR A 128 -22.57 -1.64 -35.24
CA TYR A 128 -23.45 -1.81 -34.09
C TYR A 128 -24.26 -0.52 -33.89
N THR A 129 -25.48 -0.67 -33.42
CA THR A 129 -26.33 0.46 -33.05
C THR A 129 -26.72 0.31 -31.58
N VAL A 130 -26.55 1.36 -30.79
CA VAL A 130 -26.95 1.39 -29.39
C VAL A 130 -28.05 2.40 -29.17
N VAL A 131 -29.04 2.05 -28.35
CA VAL A 131 -30.15 2.90 -27.91
C VAL A 131 -30.26 2.77 -26.39
N ALA A 132 -30.29 3.88 -25.69
CA ALA A 132 -30.54 3.89 -24.26
C ALA A 132 -32.03 4.15 -23.97
N ARG A 133 -32.59 3.41 -23.03
CA ARG A 133 -33.96 3.60 -22.56
C ARG A 133 -33.99 3.88 -21.07
N PHE A 134 -34.72 4.92 -20.71
CA PHE A 134 -35.16 5.22 -19.37
C PHE A 134 -36.62 4.83 -19.23
N PRO A 135 -36.99 3.89 -18.36
CA PRO A 135 -38.36 3.39 -18.24
C PRO A 135 -39.35 4.33 -17.59
N GLY A 136 -38.85 5.51 -17.16
CA GLY A 136 -39.63 6.42 -16.32
C GLY A 136 -39.50 6.03 -14.83
N LYS A 137 -39.81 6.99 -13.95
CA LYS A 137 -39.83 6.78 -12.50
C LYS A 137 -40.76 7.77 -11.82
N THR A 138 -41.62 7.28 -10.94
CA THR A 138 -42.34 8.08 -9.97
C THR A 138 -41.60 8.03 -8.63
N ILE A 139 -41.38 9.18 -8.03
CA ILE A 139 -40.73 9.31 -6.73
C ILE A 139 -41.77 8.95 -5.64
N ASN A 140 -41.73 7.73 -5.17
CA ASN A 140 -42.64 7.24 -4.15
C ASN A 140 -42.02 7.40 -2.75
N GLY A 141 -42.53 8.34 -1.96
CA GLY A 141 -42.05 8.58 -0.61
C GLY A 141 -40.75 9.38 -0.56
N GLN A 142 -40.03 9.26 0.56
CA GLN A 142 -38.74 9.93 0.74
C GLN A 142 -37.68 9.32 -0.21
N PRO A 143 -36.84 10.15 -0.84
CA PRO A 143 -35.70 9.63 -1.59
C PRO A 143 -34.84 8.70 -0.74
N ASN A 144 -34.35 7.64 -1.38
CA ASN A 144 -33.59 6.62 -0.67
C ASN A 144 -32.42 7.21 0.11
N GLY A 145 -32.35 6.95 1.42
CA GLY A 145 -31.33 7.50 2.32
C GLY A 145 -31.48 8.99 2.66
N PHE A 146 -32.59 9.63 2.31
CA PHE A 146 -32.84 11.03 2.63
C PHE A 146 -33.14 11.21 4.13
N VAL A 147 -32.47 12.19 4.76
CA VAL A 147 -32.69 12.53 6.17
C VAL A 147 -33.59 13.74 6.25
N PRO A 148 -34.68 13.69 7.03
CA PRO A 148 -35.74 14.70 7.06
C PRO A 148 -35.32 16.15 7.39
N ASN A 149 -34.16 16.35 7.99
CA ASN A 149 -33.75 17.64 8.56
C ASN A 149 -32.77 18.47 7.69
N PHE A 150 -32.58 18.10 6.44
CA PHE A 150 -31.97 19.02 5.48
C PHE A 150 -33.01 20.09 5.14
N GLY A 151 -32.97 21.18 5.79
CA GLY A 151 -33.84 22.33 5.72
C GLY A 151 -34.84 22.47 4.57
N PRO A 152 -35.73 23.44 4.60
CA PRO A 152 -36.82 23.56 3.65
C PRO A 152 -36.42 23.72 2.17
N SER A 153 -35.13 23.82 1.87
CA SER A 153 -34.59 23.93 0.49
C SER A 153 -34.16 22.60 -0.12
N SER A 154 -34.34 21.46 0.58
CA SER A 154 -33.97 20.17 0.01
C SER A 154 -34.96 19.74 -1.07
N GLN A 155 -34.49 19.74 -2.31
CA GLN A 155 -35.33 19.43 -3.50
C GLN A 155 -36.00 18.04 -3.40
N GLY A 156 -35.50 17.15 -2.54
CA GLY A 156 -36.05 15.81 -2.36
C GLY A 156 -37.48 15.77 -1.81
N TYR A 157 -37.85 16.68 -0.92
CA TYR A 157 -39.22 16.72 -0.40
C TYR A 157 -40.22 17.25 -1.43
N ALA A 158 -39.80 18.16 -2.28
CA ALA A 158 -40.66 18.73 -3.30
C ALA A 158 -40.97 17.69 -4.40
N ALA A 159 -40.12 16.70 -4.61
CA ALA A 159 -40.26 15.72 -5.71
C ALA A 159 -41.13 14.50 -5.37
N VAL A 160 -41.65 14.36 -4.14
CA VAL A 160 -42.50 13.21 -3.77
C VAL A 160 -43.78 13.20 -4.61
N ASN A 161 -44.09 12.06 -5.23
CA ASN A 161 -45.15 11.84 -6.22
C ASN A 161 -44.93 12.45 -7.60
N ASP A 162 -43.85 13.19 -7.83
CA ASP A 162 -43.49 13.64 -9.16
C ASP A 162 -43.11 12.42 -10.03
N THR A 163 -43.50 12.50 -11.30
CA THR A 163 -43.26 11.47 -12.30
C THR A 163 -42.29 11.95 -13.35
N TYR A 164 -41.24 11.23 -13.57
CA TYR A 164 -40.29 11.42 -14.67
C TYR A 164 -40.69 10.48 -15.79
N ALA A 165 -41.12 11.07 -16.90
CA ALA A 165 -41.67 10.31 -18.04
C ALA A 165 -40.62 9.35 -18.63
N PRO A 166 -41.03 8.24 -19.22
CA PRO A 166 -40.09 7.37 -19.94
C PRO A 166 -39.55 8.07 -21.18
N SER A 167 -38.31 7.80 -21.54
CA SER A 167 -37.71 8.30 -22.76
C SER A 167 -36.67 7.35 -23.33
N THR A 168 -36.40 7.56 -24.63
CA THR A 168 -35.45 6.72 -25.39
C THR A 168 -34.52 7.67 -26.15
N SER A 169 -33.23 7.32 -26.20
CA SER A 169 -32.26 8.10 -26.95
C SER A 169 -32.43 7.91 -28.45
N ASP A 170 -31.87 8.83 -29.21
CA ASP A 170 -31.60 8.55 -30.62
C ASP A 170 -30.63 7.36 -30.74
N PRO A 171 -30.74 6.60 -31.83
CA PRO A 171 -29.81 5.52 -32.10
C PRO A 171 -28.43 6.06 -32.46
N VAL A 172 -27.37 5.55 -31.81
CA VAL A 172 -25.98 5.89 -32.08
C VAL A 172 -25.25 4.67 -32.60
N THR A 173 -24.42 4.83 -33.62
CA THR A 173 -23.66 3.73 -34.23
C THR A 173 -22.18 3.81 -33.93
N PHE A 174 -21.53 2.66 -33.80
CA PHE A 174 -20.09 2.50 -33.80
C PHE A 174 -19.70 1.31 -34.68
N THR A 175 -18.49 1.33 -35.19
CA THR A 175 -17.98 0.32 -36.12
C THR A 175 -16.98 -0.59 -35.43
N VAL A 176 -17.15 -1.89 -35.59
CA VAL A 176 -16.21 -2.92 -35.13
C VAL A 176 -15.43 -3.47 -36.32
N THR A 177 -14.12 -3.35 -36.28
CA THR A 177 -13.21 -3.81 -37.34
C THR A 177 -12.55 -5.15 -36.93
N GLN A 178 -12.02 -5.88 -37.90
CA GLN A 178 -11.25 -7.09 -37.63
C GLN A 178 -9.94 -6.78 -36.89
N ALA A 179 -9.27 -5.72 -37.28
CA ALA A 179 -8.03 -5.28 -36.64
C ALA A 179 -8.36 -4.45 -35.38
N PRO A 180 -7.70 -4.71 -34.25
CA PRO A 180 -7.87 -3.90 -33.05
C PRO A 180 -7.30 -2.49 -33.26
N LEU A 181 -7.88 -1.52 -32.59
CA LEU A 181 -7.23 -0.22 -32.39
C LEU A 181 -5.95 -0.43 -31.60
N ALA A 182 -4.92 0.31 -31.98
CA ALA A 182 -3.68 0.33 -31.20
C ALA A 182 -3.98 0.83 -29.78
N LEU A 183 -3.49 0.12 -28.82
CA LEU A 183 -3.53 0.57 -27.43
C LEU A 183 -2.62 1.79 -27.25
N TRP A 184 -2.87 2.56 -26.20
CA TRP A 184 -1.93 3.59 -25.78
C TRP A 184 -0.53 2.95 -25.63
N PRO A 185 0.53 3.56 -26.21
CA PRO A 185 1.88 3.00 -26.10
C PRO A 185 2.34 3.08 -24.64
N GLU A 186 2.46 1.90 -24.02
CA GLU A 186 2.93 1.79 -22.65
C GLU A 186 4.45 2.01 -22.62
N ALA A 187 4.91 2.84 -21.68
CA ALA A 187 6.32 2.94 -21.39
C ALA A 187 6.81 1.65 -20.72
N PRO A 188 7.98 1.10 -21.12
CA PRO A 188 8.55 -0.04 -20.40
C PRO A 188 8.89 0.33 -18.96
N LEU A 189 9.05 -0.68 -18.10
CA LEU A 189 9.56 -0.45 -16.75
C LEU A 189 10.94 0.27 -16.83
N PRO A 190 11.23 1.19 -15.90
CA PRO A 190 12.43 2.00 -15.97
C PRO A 190 13.69 1.15 -15.82
N THR A 191 14.67 1.39 -16.68
CA THR A 191 16.03 0.83 -16.55
C THR A 191 16.95 1.72 -15.72
N GLN A 192 16.55 2.96 -15.48
CA GLN A 192 17.22 3.90 -14.60
C GLN A 192 16.47 4.02 -13.27
N PHE A 193 17.13 4.50 -12.23
CA PHE A 193 16.50 4.71 -10.92
C PHE A 193 15.33 5.69 -11.01
N TRP A 194 14.27 5.39 -10.34
CA TRP A 194 13.03 6.16 -10.34
C TRP A 194 12.62 6.54 -8.92
N THR A 195 11.75 7.53 -8.80
CA THR A 195 11.20 8.00 -7.53
C THR A 195 9.69 8.21 -7.65
N ARG A 196 9.00 8.17 -6.51
CA ARG A 196 7.58 8.52 -6.45
C ARG A 196 7.37 10.05 -6.49
N PRO A 197 6.20 10.53 -6.95
CA PRO A 197 5.06 9.75 -7.47
C PRO A 197 5.31 9.25 -8.90
N ILE A 198 4.81 8.05 -9.20
CA ILE A 198 4.75 7.53 -10.57
C ILE A 198 3.58 8.22 -11.29
N ASN A 199 3.80 8.71 -12.51
CA ASN A 199 2.73 9.31 -13.31
C ASN A 199 1.65 8.26 -13.64
N ASN A 200 0.39 8.59 -13.44
CA ASN A 200 -0.74 7.70 -13.71
C ASN A 200 -0.83 7.22 -15.16
N ALA A 201 -0.24 7.93 -16.14
CA ALA A 201 -0.14 7.46 -17.51
C ALA A 201 0.67 6.15 -17.63
N ASN A 202 1.52 5.85 -16.64
CA ASN A 202 2.31 4.62 -16.55
C ASN A 202 1.68 3.63 -15.56
N PHE A 203 0.38 3.42 -15.60
CA PHE A 203 -0.28 2.50 -14.67
C PHE A 203 0.22 1.06 -14.78
N ASN A 204 0.80 0.66 -15.92
CA ASN A 204 1.50 -0.60 -16.11
C ASN A 204 2.77 -0.75 -15.24
N TRP A 205 3.25 0.33 -14.60
CA TRP A 205 4.36 0.29 -13.64
C TRP A 205 3.93 -0.13 -12.22
N TRP A 206 2.65 -0.48 -12.03
CA TRP A 206 2.16 -0.93 -10.72
C TRP A 206 3.04 -2.00 -10.04
N PRO A 207 3.77 -2.90 -10.73
CA PRO A 207 4.62 -3.89 -10.04
C PRO A 207 5.74 -3.27 -9.20
N ILE A 208 6.19 -2.05 -9.53
CA ILE A 208 7.17 -1.30 -8.73
C ILE A 208 6.53 -0.27 -7.79
N ALA A 209 5.22 -0.37 -7.55
CA ALA A 209 4.44 0.50 -6.67
C ALA A 209 3.56 -0.29 -5.70
N ALA A 210 3.98 -1.49 -5.35
CA ALA A 210 3.25 -2.38 -4.45
C ALA A 210 3.40 -1.95 -2.99
N ASN A 211 2.34 -2.11 -2.22
CA ASN A 211 2.32 -1.78 -0.80
C ASN A 211 2.34 -3.05 0.07
N TRP A 212 2.65 -2.89 1.36
CA TRP A 212 2.55 -3.93 2.36
C TRP A 212 1.60 -3.47 3.47
N LEU A 213 0.39 -4.03 3.51
CA LEU A 213 -0.66 -3.66 4.46
C LEU A 213 -0.72 -4.57 5.69
N GLY A 214 0.30 -5.40 5.91
CA GLY A 214 0.35 -6.32 7.04
C GLY A 214 -0.48 -7.59 6.86
N GLY A 215 -0.51 -8.41 7.90
CA GLY A 215 -1.06 -9.76 7.85
C GLY A 215 -2.54 -9.92 7.57
N ALA A 216 -3.35 -8.90 7.87
CA ALA A 216 -4.78 -8.91 7.56
C ALA A 216 -5.10 -8.41 6.14
N ALA A 217 -4.10 -7.93 5.42
CA ALA A 217 -4.28 -7.13 4.20
C ALA A 217 -4.49 -7.93 2.92
N GLN A 218 -4.56 -9.23 2.99
CA GLN A 218 -4.62 -10.04 1.77
C GLN A 218 -6.05 -10.08 1.20
N ILE A 219 -6.36 -9.11 0.36
CA ILE A 219 -7.67 -8.96 -0.28
C ILE A 219 -8.02 -10.18 -1.16
N ALA A 220 -7.02 -10.84 -1.68
CA ALA A 220 -7.20 -11.92 -2.64
C ALA A 220 -6.30 -13.13 -2.42
N GLY A 221 -5.35 -13.04 -1.50
CA GLY A 221 -4.40 -14.11 -1.24
C GLY A 221 -4.73 -14.88 0.05
N PRO A 222 -4.38 -16.15 0.10
CA PRO A 222 -4.68 -16.99 1.25
C PRO A 222 -3.77 -16.76 2.46
N THR A 223 -2.78 -15.87 2.37
CA THR A 223 -1.78 -15.70 3.44
C THR A 223 -1.32 -14.27 3.66
N SER A 224 -0.93 -14.00 4.89
CA SER A 224 -0.37 -12.73 5.35
C SER A 224 1.04 -12.41 4.81
N SER A 225 1.65 -13.33 4.10
CA SER A 225 3.05 -13.25 3.69
C SER A 225 3.24 -12.97 2.19
N PHE A 226 2.15 -12.91 1.42
CA PHE A 226 2.21 -12.69 -0.02
C PHE A 226 1.99 -11.23 -0.39
N ALA A 227 2.85 -10.67 -1.23
CA ALA A 227 2.69 -9.33 -1.80
C ALA A 227 2.67 -9.38 -3.32
N TYR A 228 1.93 -8.46 -3.91
CA TYR A 228 2.00 -8.19 -5.34
C TYR A 228 3.16 -7.25 -5.62
N GLY A 229 3.73 -7.37 -6.82
CA GLY A 229 4.81 -6.50 -7.28
C GLY A 229 6.16 -7.18 -7.36
N THR A 230 7.19 -6.41 -7.63
CA THR A 230 8.57 -6.87 -7.77
C THR A 230 9.26 -7.05 -6.41
N ALA A 231 10.31 -7.87 -6.39
CA ALA A 231 11.16 -8.08 -5.23
C ALA A 231 12.64 -8.14 -5.64
N PRO A 232 13.58 -7.82 -4.72
CA PRO A 232 15.01 -7.76 -5.03
C PRO A 232 15.56 -9.08 -5.57
N GLY A 233 16.37 -8.98 -6.63
CA GLY A 233 17.12 -10.11 -7.19
C GLY A 233 18.53 -10.29 -6.60
N SER A 234 18.95 -9.44 -5.67
CA SER A 234 20.26 -9.47 -5.01
C SER A 234 20.15 -8.98 -3.56
N PRO A 235 21.13 -9.27 -2.68
CA PRO A 235 21.18 -8.81 -1.30
C PRO A 235 21.67 -7.36 -1.17
N HIS A 236 21.67 -6.57 -2.23
CA HIS A 236 22.16 -5.20 -2.22
C HIS A 236 21.40 -4.35 -1.20
N VAL A 237 22.13 -3.69 -0.28
CA VAL A 237 21.57 -2.83 0.77
C VAL A 237 21.49 -1.37 0.28
N MET A 238 20.28 -0.86 0.20
CA MET A 238 20.02 0.54 -0.13
C MET A 238 20.43 1.48 0.99
N TRP A 239 20.08 1.10 2.20
CA TRP A 239 20.37 1.85 3.42
C TRP A 239 20.11 0.95 4.65
N ARG A 240 20.70 1.38 5.77
CA ARG A 240 20.31 0.92 7.12
C ARG A 240 20.09 2.12 8.03
N THR A 241 19.26 1.96 9.04
CA THR A 241 18.97 3.00 10.02
C THR A 241 18.78 2.39 11.40
N PRO A 242 19.28 3.03 12.48
CA PRO A 242 19.07 2.50 13.83
C PRO A 242 17.59 2.39 14.17
N GLY A 243 17.19 1.23 14.66
CA GLY A 243 15.86 1.00 15.21
C GLY A 243 15.86 1.03 16.73
N ASP A 244 16.94 0.58 17.37
CA ASP A 244 17.14 0.57 18.83
C ASP A 244 18.63 0.46 19.14
N PHE A 245 19.01 0.44 20.42
CA PHE A 245 20.34 0.06 20.84
C PHE A 245 20.68 -1.36 20.36
N GLY A 246 21.85 -1.57 19.79
CA GLY A 246 22.21 -2.83 19.17
C GLY A 246 23.66 -3.26 19.34
N GLY A 247 23.93 -4.48 18.89
CA GLY A 247 25.26 -5.04 18.87
C GLY A 247 25.77 -5.55 20.23
N ILE A 248 27.09 -5.65 20.36
CA ILE A 248 27.76 -6.14 21.57
C ILE A 248 27.76 -5.05 22.65
N MET A 249 27.31 -5.42 23.87
CA MET A 249 27.27 -4.50 25.00
C MET A 249 28.57 -4.48 25.79
N ASP A 250 28.91 -5.61 26.40
CA ASP A 250 30.08 -5.70 27.31
C ASP A 250 30.36 -7.17 27.65
N ALA A 251 31.65 -7.52 27.74
CA ALA A 251 32.08 -8.89 28.13
C ALA A 251 32.19 -9.07 29.66
N ARG A 252 32.02 -8.03 30.49
CA ARG A 252 32.17 -8.13 31.95
C ARG A 252 31.15 -9.01 32.65
N PHE A 253 30.00 -9.22 32.04
CA PHE A 253 28.88 -9.99 32.61
C PHE A 253 28.64 -11.35 31.93
N GLY A 254 29.52 -11.77 31.05
CA GLY A 254 29.44 -13.03 30.30
C GLY A 254 29.95 -12.89 28.87
N ASP A 255 30.12 -14.01 28.20
CA ASP A 255 30.88 -14.09 26.95
C ASP A 255 30.09 -13.55 25.73
N ALA A 256 28.93 -13.19 25.76
CA ALA A 256 28.17 -12.74 24.59
C ALA A 256 26.99 -11.83 24.98
N LEU A 257 27.31 -10.83 25.81
CA LEU A 257 26.28 -9.88 26.21
C LEU A 257 25.96 -8.93 25.05
N THR A 258 24.72 -8.95 24.61
CA THR A 258 24.21 -8.14 23.49
C THR A 258 23.03 -7.28 23.93
N TYR A 259 22.82 -6.17 23.27
CA TYR A 259 21.57 -5.43 23.37
C TYR A 259 20.46 -6.22 22.70
N THR A 260 19.72 -6.96 23.50
CA THR A 260 18.59 -7.72 23.00
C THR A 260 17.49 -7.73 24.04
N THR A 261 16.28 -7.76 23.59
CA THR A 261 15.11 -7.90 24.45
C THR A 261 14.99 -9.34 24.96
N SER A 262 14.11 -9.55 25.90
CA SER A 262 13.85 -10.87 26.45
C SER A 262 13.41 -11.85 25.37
N HIS A 263 13.52 -13.13 25.66
CA HIS A 263 13.16 -14.22 24.77
C HIS A 263 11.69 -14.17 24.29
N TYR A 264 10.77 -13.75 25.17
CA TYR A 264 9.34 -13.66 24.87
C TYR A 264 8.87 -12.24 24.51
N GLU A 265 9.60 -11.24 24.89
CA GLU A 265 9.25 -9.82 24.74
C GLU A 265 10.15 -9.12 23.70
N GLY A 266 10.57 -9.88 22.70
CA GLY A 266 11.42 -9.37 21.63
C GLY A 266 10.76 -8.24 20.86
N ILE A 267 11.58 -7.48 20.13
CA ILE A 267 11.13 -6.45 19.22
C ILE A 267 10.22 -7.09 18.18
N ASN A 268 8.99 -6.66 18.12
CA ASN A 268 8.04 -7.07 17.09
C ASN A 268 8.02 -6.04 15.97
N PHE A 269 8.85 -6.25 14.96
CA PHE A 269 8.86 -5.43 13.77
C PHE A 269 7.81 -5.92 12.80
N SER A 270 6.62 -5.30 12.83
CA SER A 270 5.50 -5.59 11.95
C SER A 270 5.12 -4.29 11.21
N PRO A 271 5.89 -3.86 10.22
CA PRO A 271 5.67 -2.59 9.55
C PRO A 271 4.52 -2.67 8.56
N TYR A 272 3.93 -1.51 8.29
CA TYR A 272 3.10 -1.24 7.12
C TYR A 272 3.89 -0.38 6.15
N ILE A 273 3.77 -0.62 4.85
CA ILE A 273 4.43 0.19 3.83
C ILE A 273 3.38 0.70 2.85
N LEU A 274 3.21 2.00 2.82
CA LEU A 274 2.26 2.70 1.97
C LEU A 274 2.96 3.83 1.23
N ASP A 275 2.82 3.84 -0.09
CA ASP A 275 3.28 4.95 -0.94
C ASP A 275 4.71 5.42 -0.63
N GLY A 276 5.64 4.45 -0.51
CA GLY A 276 7.05 4.72 -0.24
C GLY A 276 7.37 5.16 1.18
N ARG A 277 6.50 4.89 2.15
CA ARG A 277 6.71 5.16 3.57
C ARG A 277 6.53 3.92 4.41
N ILE A 278 7.40 3.76 5.39
CA ILE A 278 7.38 2.66 6.37
C ILE A 278 6.80 3.19 7.67
N TYR A 279 5.78 2.51 8.19
CA TYR A 279 5.12 2.81 9.46
C TYR A 279 5.28 1.63 10.39
N TYR A 280 5.83 1.83 11.57
CA TYR A 280 5.97 0.76 12.57
C TYR A 280 5.86 1.30 14.00
N ASN A 281 5.28 0.50 14.89
CA ASN A 281 5.18 0.84 16.30
C ASN A 281 6.56 0.95 16.94
N ALA A 282 6.72 1.91 17.84
CA ALA A 282 7.96 2.06 18.60
C ALA A 282 8.27 0.78 19.36
N PRO A 283 9.55 0.35 19.42
CA PRO A 283 9.96 -0.78 20.21
C PRO A 283 9.64 -0.59 21.70
N ASN A 284 9.24 -1.66 22.38
CA ASN A 284 8.96 -1.63 23.82
C ASN A 284 10.16 -1.19 24.66
N SER A 285 11.39 -1.44 24.16
CA SER A 285 12.66 -1.04 24.77
C SER A 285 12.85 0.45 24.89
N GLU A 286 12.27 1.24 24.01
CA GLU A 286 12.42 2.69 24.01
C GLU A 286 11.59 3.42 25.08
N MET A 287 10.70 2.74 25.77
CA MET A 287 9.75 3.36 26.71
C MET A 287 8.96 4.53 26.10
N LYS A 288 8.75 4.49 24.79
CA LYS A 288 7.97 5.45 24.00
C LYS A 288 6.70 4.79 23.48
N GLU A 289 5.64 5.55 23.47
CA GLU A 289 4.38 5.12 22.87
C GLU A 289 4.14 5.86 21.57
N GLY A 290 3.82 5.13 20.51
CA GLY A 290 3.57 5.69 19.21
C GLY A 290 4.16 4.86 18.08
N TRP A 291 4.30 5.49 16.94
CA TRP A 291 4.90 4.84 15.76
C TRP A 291 5.79 5.78 14.97
N TYR A 292 6.78 5.19 14.34
CA TYR A 292 7.71 5.87 13.44
C TYR A 292 7.19 5.86 12.02
N VAL A 293 7.60 6.87 11.26
CA VAL A 293 7.43 6.95 9.81
C VAL A 293 8.80 7.19 9.19
N LEU A 294 9.24 6.26 8.35
CA LEU A 294 10.49 6.38 7.58
C LEU A 294 10.19 6.50 6.09
N ASP A 295 11.07 7.18 5.38
CA ASP A 295 11.12 7.13 3.92
C ASP A 295 11.69 5.79 3.45
N LEU A 296 10.98 5.09 2.57
CA LEU A 296 11.37 3.77 2.09
C LEU A 296 12.65 3.78 1.26
N TYR A 297 12.91 4.88 0.54
CA TYR A 297 14.03 4.95 -0.40
C TYR A 297 15.33 5.40 0.26
N THR A 298 15.24 6.10 1.39
CA THR A 298 16.40 6.71 2.05
C THR A 298 16.63 6.23 3.47
N GLY A 299 15.65 5.61 4.12
CA GLY A 299 15.69 5.25 5.54
C GLY A 299 15.57 6.44 6.48
N GLN A 300 15.39 7.67 5.96
CA GLN A 300 15.28 8.87 6.77
C GLN A 300 13.98 8.85 7.59
N GLN A 301 14.06 9.15 8.87
CA GLN A 301 12.88 9.36 9.70
C GLN A 301 12.15 10.63 9.25
N LEU A 302 10.93 10.48 8.78
CA LEU A 302 10.05 11.58 8.38
C LEU A 302 9.26 12.14 9.56
N TYR A 303 8.80 11.23 10.45
CA TYR A 303 7.92 11.61 11.54
C TYR A 303 7.98 10.58 12.68
N PHE A 304 7.68 11.02 13.89
CA PHE A 304 7.35 10.16 15.02
C PHE A 304 6.00 10.60 15.60
N PHE A 305 5.06 9.69 15.57
CA PHE A 305 3.73 9.91 16.12
C PHE A 305 3.73 9.58 17.61
N ASN A 306 3.84 10.58 18.45
CA ASN A 306 3.83 10.41 19.90
C ASN A 306 2.38 10.29 20.39
N THR A 307 2.03 9.14 20.97
CA THR A 307 0.72 8.87 21.55
C THR A 307 0.68 9.05 23.08
N THR A 308 1.78 9.42 23.69
CA THR A 308 1.83 9.79 25.12
C THR A 308 1.21 11.17 25.34
N GLY A 309 -0.08 11.26 25.40
CA GLY A 309 -0.78 12.51 25.61
C GLY A 309 -2.30 12.32 25.72
N PRO A 310 -3.04 13.28 26.24
CA PRO A 310 -4.48 13.16 26.26
C PRO A 310 -5.00 13.14 24.82
N VAL A 311 -5.58 12.01 24.42
CA VAL A 311 -6.26 11.91 23.13
C VAL A 311 -7.56 12.71 23.26
N GLN A 312 -7.59 13.86 22.59
CA GLN A 312 -8.77 14.70 22.55
C GLN A 312 -9.89 13.94 21.80
N GLY A 313 -10.94 13.57 22.52
CA GLY A 313 -12.12 12.90 21.93
C GLY A 313 -12.27 11.40 22.22
N ALA A 314 -11.23 10.70 22.66
CA ALA A 314 -11.41 9.36 23.22
C ALA A 314 -11.79 9.50 24.69
N GLY A 315 -12.91 8.95 25.10
CA GLY A 315 -13.31 8.93 26.51
C GLY A 315 -12.20 8.31 27.36
N GLY A 316 -11.47 9.16 28.11
CA GLY A 316 -10.25 8.78 28.80
C GLY A 316 -10.49 7.70 29.86
N GLY A 317 -10.05 6.49 29.57
CA GLY A 317 -9.79 5.48 30.57
C GLY A 317 -8.32 5.57 30.95
N PHE A 318 -8.03 5.70 32.23
CA PHE A 318 -6.68 5.47 32.74
C PHE A 318 -6.48 3.98 32.90
N ASP A 319 -5.31 3.48 32.54
CA ASP A 319 -4.92 2.12 32.92
C ASP A 319 -4.72 2.03 34.45
N ALA A 320 -4.48 0.81 34.94
CA ALA A 320 -4.25 0.56 36.34
C ALA A 320 -3.03 1.28 36.94
N HIS A 321 -2.22 1.92 36.11
CA HIS A 321 -1.01 2.67 36.47
C HIS A 321 -1.18 4.18 36.33
N GLY A 322 -2.39 4.67 36.01
CA GLY A 322 -2.68 6.09 35.91
C GLY A 322 -2.18 6.76 34.61
N GLY A 323 -1.80 5.97 33.62
CA GLY A 323 -1.38 6.43 32.30
C GLY A 323 -2.53 6.68 31.34
N VAL A 324 -2.22 7.36 30.25
CA VAL A 324 -3.13 7.55 29.11
C VAL A 324 -3.31 6.21 28.40
N THR A 325 -4.50 5.95 27.87
CA THR A 325 -4.77 4.73 27.11
C THR A 325 -3.79 4.58 25.96
N GLN A 326 -2.99 3.53 26.00
CA GLN A 326 -1.98 3.23 25.00
C GLN A 326 -2.63 3.08 23.62
N GLN A 327 -2.10 3.77 22.64
CA GLN A 327 -2.47 3.62 21.23
C GLN A 327 -1.37 2.89 20.48
N SER A 328 -1.75 1.89 19.72
CA SER A 328 -0.87 1.22 18.78
C SER A 328 -1.42 1.31 17.36
N LEU A 329 -0.52 1.43 16.40
CA LEU A 329 -0.86 1.29 14.98
C LEU A 329 -1.29 -0.17 14.72
N ALA A 330 -2.55 -0.35 14.33
CA ALA A 330 -3.16 -1.67 14.19
C ALA A 330 -3.41 -2.07 12.73
N PHE A 331 -3.69 -1.09 11.87
CA PHE A 331 -3.96 -1.33 10.47
C PHE A 331 -3.46 -0.16 9.61
N ALA A 332 -2.96 -0.48 8.42
CA ALA A 332 -2.85 0.45 7.31
C ALA A 332 -3.92 0.08 6.27
N GLN A 333 -4.49 1.05 5.59
CA GLN A 333 -5.61 0.84 4.67
C GLN A 333 -5.40 1.66 3.40
N ILE A 334 -5.68 1.06 2.26
CA ILE A 334 -5.95 1.78 1.01
C ILE A 334 -7.42 1.55 0.69
N LEU A 335 -8.22 2.57 0.88
CA LEU A 335 -9.64 2.50 0.58
C LEU A 335 -9.90 2.98 -0.84
N ASN A 336 -10.34 2.09 -1.72
CA ASN A 336 -10.84 2.44 -3.04
C ASN A 336 -12.32 2.85 -2.91
N LEU A 337 -12.52 4.11 -2.59
CA LEU A 337 -13.85 4.65 -2.39
C LEU A 337 -14.54 4.81 -3.76
N GLN A 338 -15.61 4.05 -3.96
CA GLN A 338 -16.46 4.12 -5.15
C GLN A 338 -17.78 4.78 -4.79
N LEU A 339 -17.78 6.08 -4.68
CA LEU A 339 -18.99 6.87 -4.62
C LEU A 339 -19.26 7.46 -5.99
N ALA A 340 -20.51 7.75 -6.27
CA ALA A 340 -20.97 8.05 -7.62
C ALA A 340 -20.18 9.17 -8.34
N ASN A 341 -19.70 10.17 -7.64
CA ASN A 341 -18.91 11.27 -8.21
C ASN A 341 -17.47 11.34 -7.69
N GLN A 342 -17.07 10.44 -6.82
CA GLN A 342 -15.74 10.43 -6.24
C GLN A 342 -15.20 9.00 -6.25
N MET A 343 -14.14 8.82 -6.98
CA MET A 343 -13.43 7.55 -7.09
C MET A 343 -11.97 7.78 -6.76
N GLY A 344 -11.34 6.80 -6.13
CA GLY A 344 -9.91 6.85 -5.91
C GLY A 344 -9.47 6.06 -4.69
N GLY A 345 -8.17 5.83 -4.61
CA GLY A 345 -7.53 5.19 -3.48
C GLY A 345 -7.13 6.24 -2.43
N TYR A 346 -7.55 6.03 -1.19
CA TYR A 346 -7.20 6.89 -0.05
C TYR A 346 -6.42 6.07 0.97
N PRO A 347 -5.17 6.45 1.28
CA PRO A 347 -4.36 5.77 2.27
C PRO A 347 -4.67 6.28 3.68
N TYR A 348 -5.04 5.36 4.56
CA TYR A 348 -5.34 5.65 5.96
C TYR A 348 -4.53 4.77 6.91
N LEU A 349 -4.31 5.29 8.11
CA LEU A 349 -3.78 4.55 9.25
C LEU A 349 -4.85 4.45 10.34
N TRP A 350 -4.90 3.31 11.00
CA TRP A 350 -5.81 3.06 12.10
C TRP A 350 -5.02 2.70 13.35
N SER A 351 -5.23 3.45 14.41
CA SER A 351 -4.80 3.04 15.74
C SER A 351 -5.98 2.52 16.55
N THR A 352 -5.68 1.64 17.48
CA THR A 352 -6.65 1.09 18.41
C THR A 352 -6.27 1.48 19.84
N THR A 353 -7.27 1.69 20.67
CA THR A 353 -7.08 1.91 22.09
C THR A 353 -7.51 0.67 22.87
N ALA A 354 -6.83 0.38 23.98
CA ALA A 354 -7.25 -0.68 24.90
C ALA A 354 -8.49 -0.29 25.74
N ALA A 355 -9.09 0.87 25.47
CA ALA A 355 -10.22 1.40 26.23
C ALA A 355 -11.52 0.61 26.00
N THR A 356 -12.42 0.67 26.96
CA THR A 356 -13.80 0.23 26.81
C THR A 356 -14.70 1.47 26.76
N PRO A 357 -15.44 1.71 25.67
CA PRO A 357 -15.61 0.84 24.49
C PRO A 357 -14.38 0.81 23.59
N ASN A 358 -14.18 -0.33 22.88
CA ASN A 358 -13.13 -0.47 21.87
C ASN A 358 -13.30 0.62 20.81
N THR A 359 -12.30 1.46 20.68
CA THR A 359 -12.34 2.63 19.80
C THR A 359 -11.17 2.58 18.81
N TRP A 360 -11.48 2.78 17.55
CA TRP A 360 -10.50 2.91 16.48
C TRP A 360 -10.38 4.37 16.06
N LEU A 361 -9.15 4.84 15.89
CA LEU A 361 -8.86 6.20 15.48
C LEU A 361 -8.26 6.17 14.07
N MET A 362 -8.79 6.99 13.19
CA MET A 362 -8.41 7.09 11.79
C MET A 362 -7.51 8.29 11.56
N TYR A 363 -6.40 8.06 10.87
CA TYR A 363 -5.44 9.08 10.49
C TYR A 363 -5.20 9.06 8.99
N ASP A 364 -4.94 10.22 8.43
CA ASP A 364 -4.45 10.36 7.06
C ASP A 364 -2.99 9.88 6.99
N ALA A 365 -2.70 8.89 6.13
CA ALA A 365 -1.37 8.31 6.06
C ALA A 365 -0.33 9.26 5.46
N TYR A 366 -0.75 10.30 4.75
CA TYR A 366 0.16 11.23 4.10
C TYR A 366 0.50 12.44 4.96
N THR A 367 -0.51 13.02 5.60
CA THR A 367 -0.38 14.22 6.45
C THR A 367 -0.23 13.91 7.93
N TYR A 368 -0.51 12.66 8.34
CA TYR A 368 -0.52 12.14 9.72
C TYR A 368 -1.60 12.80 10.61
N ASN A 369 -2.50 13.57 10.03
CA ASN A 369 -3.56 14.22 10.78
C ASN A 369 -4.63 13.23 11.21
N TYR A 370 -5.11 13.38 12.44
CA TYR A 370 -6.30 12.70 12.92
C TYR A 370 -7.52 13.11 12.09
N ILE A 371 -8.36 12.13 11.73
CA ILE A 371 -9.57 12.35 10.93
C ILE A 371 -10.81 12.18 11.80
N CYS A 372 -11.07 10.96 12.27
CA CYS A 372 -12.26 10.60 13.03
C CYS A 372 -12.02 9.35 13.87
N SER A 373 -13.01 8.98 14.68
CA SER A 373 -13.02 7.74 15.46
C SER A 373 -14.23 6.89 15.15
N ILE A 374 -14.11 5.59 15.41
CA ILE A 374 -15.24 4.65 15.49
C ILE A 374 -15.22 4.05 16.90
N ALA A 375 -16.23 4.36 17.72
CA ALA A 375 -16.44 3.72 19.00
C ALA A 375 -17.27 2.44 18.87
N ASN A 376 -17.29 1.60 19.89
CA ASN A 376 -18.04 0.34 19.91
C ASN A 376 -17.70 -0.61 18.75
N VAL A 377 -16.43 -0.62 18.34
CA VAL A 377 -15.97 -1.55 17.30
C VAL A 377 -16.08 -2.98 17.83
N SER A 378 -16.64 -3.88 17.03
CA SER A 378 -16.71 -5.30 17.39
C SER A 378 -15.31 -5.86 17.64
N SER A 379 -15.06 -6.38 18.83
CA SER A 379 -13.80 -7.06 19.16
C SER A 379 -13.74 -8.50 18.62
N ALA A 380 -14.92 -9.08 18.32
CA ALA A 380 -15.03 -10.45 17.83
C ALA A 380 -14.87 -10.54 16.32
N GLY A 381 -14.41 -11.70 15.86
CA GLY A 381 -14.39 -12.08 14.46
C GLY A 381 -13.03 -11.99 13.77
N THR A 382 -12.98 -12.57 12.57
CA THR A 382 -11.81 -12.60 11.70
C THR A 382 -11.77 -11.32 10.87
N ALA A 383 -10.68 -10.56 11.00
CA ALA A 383 -10.45 -9.35 10.22
C ALA A 383 -9.91 -9.71 8.83
N VAL A 384 -10.48 -9.10 7.80
CA VAL A 384 -10.03 -9.21 6.41
C VAL A 384 -10.21 -7.88 5.69
N TYR A 385 -9.48 -7.66 4.60
CA TYR A 385 -9.77 -6.53 3.72
C TYR A 385 -10.77 -6.94 2.65
N GLY A 386 -11.78 -6.12 2.46
CA GLY A 386 -12.72 -6.26 1.37
C GLY A 386 -12.15 -5.82 0.02
N LYS A 387 -12.86 -6.06 -1.05
CA LYS A 387 -12.47 -5.73 -2.44
C LYS A 387 -12.19 -4.23 -2.64
N SER A 388 -12.89 -3.39 -1.90
CA SER A 388 -12.68 -1.93 -1.91
C SER A 388 -11.62 -1.45 -0.91
N GLY A 389 -10.94 -2.36 -0.19
CA GLY A 389 -10.01 -2.02 0.87
C GLY A 389 -10.69 -1.67 2.20
N SER A 390 -11.99 -1.86 2.35
CA SER A 390 -12.68 -1.76 3.65
C SER A 390 -12.13 -2.81 4.61
N ILE A 391 -11.97 -2.47 5.87
CA ILE A 391 -11.64 -3.46 6.90
C ILE A 391 -12.95 -4.10 7.35
N LEU A 392 -13.05 -5.41 7.13
CA LEU A 392 -14.22 -6.23 7.42
C LEU A 392 -13.91 -7.15 8.61
N ARG A 393 -14.92 -7.40 9.45
CA ARG A 393 -14.83 -8.39 10.53
C ARG A 393 -16.01 -9.35 10.44
N TYR A 394 -15.70 -10.59 10.10
CA TYR A 394 -16.70 -11.65 10.02
C TYR A 394 -16.80 -12.40 11.35
N ASN A 395 -17.99 -12.53 11.88
CA ASN A 395 -18.26 -13.19 13.15
C ASN A 395 -19.47 -14.14 13.07
N LEU A 396 -19.39 -15.23 13.83
CA LEU A 396 -20.50 -16.15 14.05
C LEU A 396 -21.14 -15.81 15.40
N VAL A 397 -22.44 -15.57 15.38
CA VAL A 397 -23.21 -15.28 16.59
C VAL A 397 -24.28 -16.34 16.78
N ASN A 398 -24.31 -16.95 17.94
CA ASN A 398 -25.41 -17.82 18.33
C ASN A 398 -26.41 -17.05 19.21
N ALA A 399 -27.55 -16.70 18.64
CA ALA A 399 -28.62 -16.02 19.34
C ALA A 399 -29.55 -17.00 20.10
N GLY A 400 -29.38 -18.31 19.89
CA GLY A 400 -30.12 -19.37 20.57
C GLY A 400 -29.34 -19.97 21.76
N THR A 401 -29.70 -21.16 22.12
CA THR A 401 -29.02 -21.95 23.15
C THR A 401 -28.11 -23.00 22.51
N THR A 402 -27.24 -23.62 23.29
CA THR A 402 -26.40 -24.73 22.81
C THR A 402 -27.25 -25.91 22.30
N ALA A 403 -28.42 -26.17 22.89
CA ALA A 403 -29.32 -27.24 22.49
C ALA A 403 -30.18 -26.88 21.26
N ALA A 404 -30.44 -25.59 21.03
CA ALA A 404 -31.20 -25.06 19.92
C ALA A 404 -30.51 -23.83 19.34
N PRO A 405 -29.43 -24.03 18.61
CA PRO A 405 -28.62 -22.92 18.08
C PRO A 405 -29.37 -22.14 17.00
N GLN A 406 -29.35 -20.83 17.13
CA GLN A 406 -29.81 -19.87 16.11
C GLN A 406 -28.60 -19.09 15.61
N MET A 407 -27.97 -19.58 14.58
CA MET A 407 -26.70 -19.03 14.10
C MET A 407 -26.90 -17.87 13.12
N TRP A 408 -26.07 -16.86 13.29
CA TRP A 408 -26.00 -15.67 12.44
C TRP A 408 -24.56 -15.46 11.97
N LEU A 409 -24.43 -15.08 10.71
CA LEU A 409 -23.19 -14.56 10.15
C LEU A 409 -23.30 -13.04 10.09
N GLN A 410 -22.38 -12.37 10.77
CA GLN A 410 -22.26 -10.91 10.76
C GLN A 410 -20.97 -10.50 10.07
N CYS A 411 -21.02 -9.44 9.27
CA CYS A 411 -19.86 -8.76 8.72
C CYS A 411 -19.89 -7.29 9.14
N TRP A 412 -19.08 -6.93 10.12
CA TRP A 412 -18.84 -5.55 10.49
C TRP A 412 -17.90 -4.88 9.47
N ASN A 413 -18.09 -3.59 9.17
CA ASN A 413 -17.44 -2.93 8.06
C ASN A 413 -17.11 -1.47 8.38
N THR A 414 -15.84 -1.07 8.26
CA THR A 414 -15.38 0.31 8.49
C THR A 414 -16.08 1.34 7.59
N THR A 415 -16.27 0.98 6.31
CA THR A 415 -16.95 1.85 5.35
C THR A 415 -18.41 2.04 5.73
N GLN A 416 -19.07 0.98 6.20
CA GLN A 416 -20.43 1.05 6.70
C GLN A 416 -20.51 1.97 7.92
N ALA A 417 -19.56 1.85 8.85
CA ALA A 417 -19.54 2.66 10.07
C ALA A 417 -19.43 4.16 9.77
N ILE A 418 -18.60 4.56 8.82
CA ILE A 418 -18.31 5.97 8.55
C ILE A 418 -19.25 6.55 7.49
N TRP A 419 -19.29 5.95 6.30
CA TRP A 419 -19.94 6.57 5.14
C TRP A 419 -21.43 6.26 5.01
N TRP A 420 -21.89 5.12 5.59
CA TRP A 420 -23.28 4.72 5.48
C TRP A 420 -24.04 4.95 6.78
N THR A 421 -23.89 4.04 7.74
CA THR A 421 -24.68 4.06 8.99
C THR A 421 -24.34 5.26 9.85
N GLY A 422 -23.07 5.57 10.01
CA GLY A 422 -22.61 6.68 10.85
C GLY A 422 -23.09 8.03 10.33
N THR A 423 -22.96 8.28 9.03
CA THR A 423 -23.43 9.51 8.40
C THR A 423 -24.95 9.64 8.49
N GLN A 424 -25.71 8.56 8.29
CA GLN A 424 -27.17 8.59 8.48
C GLN A 424 -27.56 8.90 9.93
N GLN A 425 -26.92 8.30 10.91
CA GLN A 425 -27.19 8.60 12.33
C GLN A 425 -26.91 10.05 12.68
N MET A 426 -25.80 10.60 12.17
CA MET A 426 -25.44 11.99 12.36
C MET A 426 -26.52 12.92 11.84
N TYR A 427 -27.05 12.69 10.64
CA TYR A 427 -28.15 13.47 10.09
C TYR A 427 -29.46 13.31 10.88
N GLN A 428 -29.80 12.10 11.30
CA GLN A 428 -31.01 11.82 12.10
C GLN A 428 -30.98 12.51 13.46
N ASN A 429 -29.81 12.63 14.06
CA ASN A 429 -29.63 13.29 15.35
C ASN A 429 -29.55 14.81 15.24
N GLY A 430 -29.62 15.37 14.02
CA GLY A 430 -29.52 16.81 13.81
C GLY A 430 -28.14 17.39 14.07
N ASP A 431 -27.12 16.54 14.12
CA ASP A 431 -25.74 16.95 14.31
C ASP A 431 -25.12 17.36 12.97
N TYR A 432 -25.12 18.66 12.71
CA TYR A 432 -24.54 19.27 11.52
C TYR A 432 -23.16 19.89 11.79
N SER A 433 -22.57 19.66 12.94
CA SER A 433 -21.29 20.27 13.33
C SER A 433 -20.15 19.93 12.37
N GLY A 434 -20.18 18.75 11.77
CA GLY A 434 -19.23 18.32 10.74
C GLY A 434 -19.39 19.02 9.39
N PHE A 435 -20.48 19.75 9.14
CA PHE A 435 -20.71 20.50 7.89
C PHE A 435 -20.23 21.95 7.96
N ALA A 436 -19.81 22.45 9.10
CA ALA A 436 -19.41 23.85 9.27
C ALA A 436 -18.17 24.15 8.40
N GLY A 437 -18.44 24.61 7.20
CA GLY A 437 -17.47 25.30 6.34
C GLY A 437 -16.93 24.58 5.12
N ASN A 438 -17.25 23.31 4.87
CA ASN A 438 -16.77 22.63 3.66
C ASN A 438 -17.70 21.50 3.21
N ASN A 439 -17.90 21.36 1.92
CA ASN A 439 -18.71 20.35 1.25
C ASN A 439 -18.11 18.94 1.32
N TYR A 440 -17.94 18.38 2.49
CA TYR A 440 -17.29 17.06 2.65
C TYR A 440 -18.25 15.89 2.54
N ALA A 441 -19.47 16.15 2.25
CA ALA A 441 -20.57 15.22 2.47
C ALA A 441 -20.48 13.88 1.75
N SER A 442 -19.57 13.70 0.80
CA SER A 442 -19.67 12.50 -0.02
C SER A 442 -18.49 11.57 -0.04
N TRP A 443 -17.28 12.02 0.21
CA TRP A 443 -16.09 11.22 -0.01
C TRP A 443 -15.05 11.28 1.11
N ARG A 444 -15.10 12.29 1.98
CA ARG A 444 -14.24 12.35 3.17
C ARG A 444 -15.05 12.06 4.42
N PRO A 445 -14.47 11.38 5.42
CA PRO A 445 -15.07 11.27 6.73
C PRO A 445 -15.23 12.64 7.38
N PHE A 446 -16.24 12.81 8.25
CA PHE A 446 -16.37 14.04 9.01
C PHE A 446 -15.21 14.15 9.99
N LEU A 447 -14.52 15.30 9.95
CA LEU A 447 -13.37 15.56 10.80
C LEU A 447 -13.79 15.68 12.27
N ASN A 448 -12.98 15.11 13.16
CA ASN A 448 -13.15 15.15 14.62
C ASN A 448 -14.49 14.57 15.12
N TYR A 449 -15.12 13.70 14.33
CA TYR A 449 -16.35 13.03 14.72
C TYR A 449 -16.10 11.61 15.24
N THR A 450 -16.90 11.17 16.23
CA THR A 450 -16.88 9.79 16.72
C THR A 450 -18.14 9.08 16.26
N PHE A 451 -17.97 8.15 15.33
CA PHE A 451 -19.06 7.29 14.83
C PHE A 451 -19.34 6.14 15.79
N ASP A 452 -20.58 5.71 15.88
CA ASP A 452 -20.93 4.49 16.60
C ASP A 452 -20.88 3.28 15.67
N GLY A 453 -19.95 2.37 15.93
CA GLY A 453 -19.75 1.14 15.17
C GLY A 453 -20.65 -0.02 15.59
N SER A 454 -21.51 0.14 16.61
CA SER A 454 -22.33 -0.98 17.14
C SER A 454 -23.29 -1.60 16.13
N HIS A 455 -23.69 -0.84 15.09
CA HIS A 455 -24.62 -1.28 14.04
C HIS A 455 -24.01 -1.25 12.64
N ALA A 456 -22.70 -1.16 12.53
CA ALA A 456 -21.99 -1.02 11.25
C ALA A 456 -21.82 -2.36 10.50
N PHE A 457 -22.89 -3.09 10.31
CA PHE A 457 -22.88 -4.38 9.63
C PHE A 457 -23.28 -4.23 8.15
N SER A 458 -22.41 -4.68 7.25
CA SER A 458 -22.73 -4.85 5.84
C SER A 458 -23.47 -6.18 5.56
N LEU A 459 -23.34 -7.15 6.47
CA LEU A 459 -24.08 -8.42 6.45
C LEU A 459 -24.49 -8.77 7.88
N ASN A 460 -25.75 -9.12 8.05
CA ASN A 460 -26.30 -9.70 9.29
C ASN A 460 -27.41 -10.66 8.89
N ALA A 461 -27.07 -11.93 8.74
CA ALA A 461 -27.97 -12.94 8.17
C ALA A 461 -28.00 -14.22 9.00
N SER A 462 -29.18 -14.81 9.13
CA SER A 462 -29.35 -16.14 9.72
C SER A 462 -28.74 -17.19 8.80
N ILE A 463 -28.03 -18.14 9.40
CA ILE A 463 -27.37 -19.24 8.70
C ILE A 463 -27.77 -20.58 9.32
N PRO A 464 -27.60 -21.70 8.60
CA PRO A 464 -27.71 -23.04 9.19
C PRO A 464 -26.78 -23.20 10.39
N ALA A 465 -27.16 -24.10 11.30
CA ALA A 465 -26.33 -24.39 12.48
C ALA A 465 -24.99 -24.99 12.03
N VAL A 466 -23.91 -24.29 12.40
CA VAL A 466 -22.52 -24.69 12.13
C VAL A 466 -21.71 -24.65 13.43
N GLN A 467 -20.62 -25.41 13.48
CA GLN A 467 -19.75 -25.49 14.67
C GLN A 467 -18.35 -24.95 14.39
N GLY A 468 -17.68 -24.54 15.45
CA GLY A 468 -16.30 -24.05 15.39
C GLY A 468 -16.19 -22.58 15.00
N SER A 469 -15.06 -22.19 14.45
CA SER A 469 -14.72 -20.80 14.12
C SER A 469 -14.51 -20.62 12.61
N ILE A 470 -14.64 -19.37 12.15
CA ILE A 470 -14.29 -18.97 10.79
C ILE A 470 -12.79 -19.16 10.60
N ARG A 471 -12.40 -19.77 9.48
CA ARG A 471 -11.01 -20.04 9.09
C ARG A 471 -10.57 -19.21 7.88
N ALA A 472 -11.45 -19.05 6.91
CA ALA A 472 -11.18 -18.24 5.73
C ALA A 472 -12.45 -17.55 5.24
N VAL A 473 -12.30 -16.36 4.70
CA VAL A 473 -13.37 -15.57 4.11
C VAL A 473 -12.89 -14.99 2.79
N ARG A 474 -13.75 -15.05 1.79
CA ARG A 474 -13.62 -14.22 0.60
C ARG A 474 -14.94 -13.47 0.38
N GLU A 475 -14.87 -12.16 0.44
CA GLU A 475 -16.02 -11.27 0.27
C GLU A 475 -16.82 -11.64 -1.00
N ASP A 476 -18.15 -11.67 -0.91
CA ASP A 476 -19.09 -12.03 -1.99
C ASP A 476 -18.87 -13.39 -2.62
N GLN A 477 -18.09 -14.28 -2.02
CA GLN A 477 -17.86 -15.62 -2.54
C GLN A 477 -18.18 -16.71 -1.53
N PHE A 478 -17.41 -16.78 -0.42
CA PHE A 478 -17.60 -17.82 0.58
C PHE A 478 -17.06 -17.47 1.96
N VAL A 479 -17.53 -18.20 2.96
CA VAL A 479 -16.91 -18.35 4.29
C VAL A 479 -16.69 -19.82 4.55
N ILE A 480 -15.50 -20.18 5.01
CA ILE A 480 -15.18 -21.53 5.50
C ILE A 480 -14.89 -21.47 6.99
N GLY A 481 -15.37 -22.44 7.71
CA GLY A 481 -15.10 -22.61 9.12
C GLY A 481 -15.17 -24.06 9.58
N GLY A 482 -14.94 -24.26 10.86
CA GLY A 482 -15.04 -25.58 11.46
C GLY A 482 -14.23 -25.75 12.72
N THR A 483 -14.16 -27.00 13.17
CA THR A 483 -13.39 -27.46 14.33
C THR A 483 -12.26 -28.36 13.88
N ALA A 484 -11.16 -28.37 14.64
CA ALA A 484 -10.09 -29.36 14.46
C ALA A 484 -10.60 -30.77 14.82
N GLY A 485 -10.08 -31.77 14.12
CA GLY A 485 -10.24 -33.17 14.50
C GLY A 485 -9.04 -33.65 15.33
N SER A 486 -9.26 -34.57 16.27
CA SER A 486 -8.19 -35.18 17.10
C SER A 486 -8.40 -36.66 17.33
N ASN A 487 -7.29 -37.35 17.60
CA ASN A 487 -7.28 -38.68 18.13
C ASN A 487 -6.35 -38.65 19.35
N ASN A 488 -6.88 -38.88 20.54
CA ASN A 488 -6.15 -38.81 21.80
C ASN A 488 -6.58 -39.99 22.75
N GLU A 489 -6.17 -39.92 23.97
CA GLU A 489 -6.52 -40.94 24.98
C GLU A 489 -8.02 -41.12 25.23
N ASN A 490 -8.82 -40.13 24.89
CA ASN A 490 -10.28 -40.22 25.02
C ASN A 490 -10.95 -40.69 23.71
N GLY A 491 -10.17 -41.09 22.71
CA GLY A 491 -10.63 -41.60 21.42
C GLY A 491 -10.60 -40.60 20.30
N ILE A 492 -11.26 -40.93 19.22
CA ILE A 492 -11.31 -40.09 18.02
C ILE A 492 -12.44 -39.06 18.17
N VAL A 493 -12.04 -37.79 18.05
CA VAL A 493 -12.95 -36.64 17.93
C VAL A 493 -12.90 -36.16 16.48
N PRO A 494 -13.96 -36.36 15.71
CA PRO A 494 -14.02 -35.87 14.33
C PRO A 494 -14.03 -34.35 14.27
N GLY A 495 -13.33 -33.79 13.28
CA GLY A 495 -13.43 -32.39 12.92
C GLY A 495 -14.70 -32.14 12.09
N GLN A 496 -15.33 -31.02 12.31
CA GLN A 496 -16.49 -30.54 11.52
C GLN A 496 -16.03 -29.39 10.63
N LEU A 497 -16.34 -29.45 9.37
CA LEU A 497 -16.05 -28.38 8.40
C LEU A 497 -17.31 -28.00 7.62
N TRP A 498 -17.41 -26.76 7.35
CA TRP A 498 -18.53 -26.21 6.59
C TRP A 498 -18.07 -25.05 5.70
N ALA A 499 -18.80 -24.84 4.63
CA ALA A 499 -18.67 -23.66 3.79
C ALA A 499 -20.03 -23.03 3.50
N LEU A 500 -20.07 -21.72 3.52
CA LEU A 500 -21.23 -20.90 3.17
C LEU A 500 -20.96 -20.14 1.88
N ASN A 501 -21.95 -20.10 1.01
CA ASN A 501 -21.95 -19.24 -0.18
C ASN A 501 -22.34 -17.82 0.22
N LEU A 502 -21.55 -16.83 -0.22
CA LEU A 502 -21.81 -15.41 -0.05
C LEU A 502 -22.16 -14.67 -1.35
N LYS A 503 -22.39 -15.39 -2.45
CA LYS A 503 -22.76 -14.74 -3.70
C LYS A 503 -24.12 -14.06 -3.55
N ALA A 504 -24.19 -12.81 -4.01
CA ALA A 504 -25.44 -12.08 -4.07
C ALA A 504 -26.42 -12.74 -5.05
N ASP A 505 -27.69 -12.70 -4.74
CA ASP A 505 -28.76 -13.06 -5.66
C ASP A 505 -28.98 -11.99 -6.76
N ALA A 506 -29.92 -12.23 -7.66
CA ALA A 506 -30.22 -11.30 -8.75
C ALA A 506 -30.70 -9.90 -8.27
N SER A 507 -31.10 -9.75 -7.01
CA SER A 507 -31.43 -8.46 -6.39
C SER A 507 -30.24 -7.74 -5.75
N GLY A 508 -29.05 -8.36 -5.76
CA GLY A 508 -27.86 -7.85 -5.09
C GLY A 508 -27.80 -8.16 -3.60
N LYS A 509 -28.72 -8.97 -3.08
CA LYS A 509 -28.76 -9.34 -1.66
C LYS A 509 -27.97 -10.62 -1.40
N ILE A 510 -27.12 -10.58 -0.38
CA ILE A 510 -26.40 -11.76 0.11
C ILE A 510 -27.28 -12.51 1.11
N ASN A 511 -27.65 -13.72 0.75
CA ASN A 511 -28.33 -14.66 1.62
C ASN A 511 -27.44 -15.90 1.78
N PRO A 512 -26.66 -16.01 2.86
CA PRO A 512 -25.71 -17.10 3.02
C PRO A 512 -26.41 -18.46 3.02
N THR A 513 -25.97 -19.35 2.15
CA THR A 513 -26.48 -20.73 2.05
C THR A 513 -25.36 -21.73 2.25
N LEU A 514 -25.66 -22.87 2.84
CA LEU A 514 -24.70 -23.94 3.04
C LEU A 514 -24.28 -24.53 1.70
N LEU A 515 -22.99 -24.47 1.35
CA LEU A 515 -22.41 -25.17 0.22
C LEU A 515 -22.24 -26.66 0.56
N TRP A 516 -21.60 -26.93 1.67
CA TRP A 516 -21.37 -28.25 2.20
C TRP A 516 -21.07 -28.18 3.71
N ASN A 517 -21.30 -29.32 4.38
CA ASN A 517 -20.92 -29.55 5.78
C ASN A 517 -20.43 -31.01 5.85
N ILE A 518 -19.17 -31.19 6.18
CA ILE A 518 -18.48 -32.46 6.19
C ILE A 518 -17.87 -32.79 7.54
N THR A 519 -17.69 -34.05 7.80
CA THR A 519 -16.96 -34.54 8.98
C THR A 519 -15.65 -35.14 8.52
N PHE A 520 -14.56 -34.67 9.09
CA PHE A 520 -13.23 -35.22 8.89
C PHE A 520 -12.88 -36.12 10.10
N THR A 521 -12.57 -37.36 9.82
CA THR A 521 -12.15 -38.33 10.86
C THR A 521 -10.64 -38.47 10.83
N PRO A 522 -9.91 -38.07 11.89
CA PRO A 522 -8.45 -38.27 11.96
C PRO A 522 -8.08 -39.76 11.85
N PRO A 523 -6.90 -40.09 11.29
CA PRO A 523 -6.44 -41.48 11.20
C PRO A 523 -6.41 -42.20 12.55
N SER A 524 -7.00 -43.38 12.62
CA SER A 524 -7.09 -44.19 13.86
C SER A 524 -5.77 -44.87 14.24
N SER A 525 -4.86 -45.04 13.28
CA SER A 525 -3.58 -45.69 13.48
C SER A 525 -2.51 -44.79 14.15
N ALA A 526 -2.72 -43.49 14.15
CA ALA A 526 -1.82 -42.52 14.76
C ALA A 526 -2.47 -42.00 16.06
N GLY A 527 -2.07 -42.47 17.20
CA GLY A 527 -2.56 -41.99 18.50
C GLY A 527 -2.04 -40.58 18.83
N ASN A 528 -2.82 -39.80 19.55
CA ASN A 528 -2.47 -38.49 20.09
C ASN A 528 -2.10 -37.45 19.01
N ILE A 529 -2.98 -37.29 18.04
CA ILE A 529 -2.83 -36.34 16.91
C ILE A 529 -3.95 -35.31 16.88
N THR A 530 -3.61 -34.14 16.28
CA THR A 530 -4.57 -33.08 15.97
C THR A 530 -4.44 -32.75 14.49
N VAL A 531 -5.58 -32.74 13.78
CA VAL A 531 -5.65 -32.37 12.38
C VAL A 531 -6.36 -31.01 12.29
N SER A 532 -5.69 -30.06 11.69
CA SER A 532 -6.16 -28.68 11.58
C SER A 532 -6.37 -28.29 10.11
N ILE A 533 -7.36 -27.45 9.88
CA ILE A 533 -7.54 -26.83 8.58
C ILE A 533 -6.43 -25.80 8.35
N GLY A 534 -5.80 -25.84 7.17
CA GLY A 534 -4.87 -24.86 6.68
C GLY A 534 -5.57 -23.67 6.02
N SER A 535 -4.84 -22.98 5.15
CA SER A 535 -5.39 -21.89 4.33
C SER A 535 -6.23 -22.42 3.16
N VAL A 536 -6.89 -21.52 2.45
CA VAL A 536 -7.74 -21.83 1.30
C VAL A 536 -7.14 -21.15 0.07
N ASP A 537 -7.08 -21.89 -1.03
CA ASP A 537 -6.77 -21.35 -2.36
C ASP A 537 -8.07 -21.19 -3.16
N PRO A 538 -8.61 -19.97 -3.28
CA PRO A 538 -9.82 -19.75 -4.04
C PRO A 538 -9.60 -19.80 -5.55
N GLU A 539 -8.37 -19.59 -6.04
CA GLU A 539 -8.06 -19.57 -7.47
C GLU A 539 -8.04 -20.99 -8.03
N ASP A 540 -7.39 -21.90 -7.31
CA ASP A 540 -7.34 -23.32 -7.66
C ASP A 540 -8.51 -24.13 -7.03
N GLY A 541 -9.33 -23.49 -6.22
CA GLY A 541 -10.51 -24.11 -5.61
C GLY A 541 -10.17 -25.22 -4.60
N VAL A 542 -9.08 -25.07 -3.86
CA VAL A 542 -8.56 -26.08 -2.92
C VAL A 542 -8.41 -25.49 -1.52
N PHE A 543 -8.72 -26.27 -0.53
CA PHE A 543 -8.27 -26.09 0.85
C PHE A 543 -7.58 -27.38 1.34
N TYR A 544 -6.86 -27.32 2.46
CA TYR A 544 -6.11 -28.48 2.92
C TYR A 544 -6.13 -28.61 4.44
N PHE A 545 -5.85 -29.81 4.88
CA PHE A 545 -5.57 -30.14 6.28
C PHE A 545 -4.11 -30.40 6.50
N THR A 546 -3.63 -30.10 7.70
CA THR A 546 -2.31 -30.46 8.19
C THR A 546 -2.41 -31.26 9.48
N CYS A 547 -1.54 -32.24 9.62
CA CYS A 547 -1.29 -32.94 10.89
C CYS A 547 0.19 -32.80 11.26
N VAL A 548 0.47 -32.01 12.30
CA VAL A 548 1.83 -31.72 12.73
C VAL A 548 2.53 -32.98 13.22
N GLN A 549 1.84 -33.88 13.92
CA GLN A 549 2.41 -35.09 14.50
C GLN A 549 2.83 -36.12 13.43
N THR A 550 2.04 -36.29 12.39
CA THR A 550 2.33 -37.23 11.29
C THR A 550 3.08 -36.60 10.14
N LYS A 551 3.23 -35.25 10.14
CA LYS A 551 3.86 -34.49 9.06
C LYS A 551 3.21 -34.71 7.71
N GLN A 552 1.90 -34.81 7.69
CA GLN A 552 1.10 -35.12 6.50
C GLN A 552 0.10 -34.02 6.20
N ILE A 553 -0.27 -33.94 4.92
CA ILE A 553 -1.21 -32.95 4.37
C ILE A 553 -2.24 -33.68 3.51
N TRP A 554 -3.47 -33.20 3.52
CA TRP A 554 -4.59 -33.66 2.68
C TRP A 554 -5.22 -32.47 1.98
N GLY A 555 -5.48 -32.56 0.69
CA GLY A 555 -6.17 -31.53 -0.10
C GLY A 555 -7.63 -31.87 -0.35
N TYR A 556 -8.47 -30.85 -0.34
CA TYR A 556 -9.92 -30.93 -0.45
C TYR A 556 -10.45 -29.92 -1.46
N SER A 557 -11.49 -30.28 -2.19
CA SER A 557 -12.17 -29.37 -3.10
C SER A 557 -13.00 -28.34 -2.35
N LEU A 558 -12.76 -27.06 -2.64
CA LEU A 558 -13.54 -25.95 -2.11
C LEU A 558 -15.02 -26.01 -2.54
N ALA A 559 -15.27 -26.51 -3.74
CA ALA A 559 -16.63 -26.59 -4.29
C ALA A 559 -17.48 -27.68 -3.63
N THR A 560 -16.88 -28.81 -3.25
CA THR A 560 -17.62 -30.00 -2.79
C THR A 560 -17.32 -30.43 -1.36
N GLY A 561 -16.23 -29.93 -0.76
CA GLY A 561 -15.75 -30.40 0.52
C GLY A 561 -15.14 -31.80 0.50
N GLN A 562 -14.99 -32.43 -0.65
CA GLN A 562 -14.43 -33.78 -0.78
C GLN A 562 -12.92 -33.77 -0.89
N GLN A 563 -12.28 -34.80 -0.35
CA GLN A 563 -10.84 -35.01 -0.50
C GLN A 563 -10.48 -35.24 -1.96
N ILE A 564 -9.45 -34.55 -2.46
CA ILE A 564 -8.96 -34.70 -3.83
C ILE A 564 -7.57 -35.35 -3.89
N TRP A 565 -6.77 -35.21 -2.85
CA TRP A 565 -5.46 -35.85 -2.74
C TRP A 565 -5.02 -36.04 -1.27
N GLY A 566 -3.98 -36.81 -1.05
CA GLY A 566 -3.40 -37.04 0.27
C GLY A 566 -3.79 -38.39 0.89
N PRO A 567 -3.17 -38.76 2.03
CA PRO A 567 -2.11 -38.00 2.70
C PRO A 567 -0.82 -37.91 1.88
N THR A 568 -0.07 -36.82 2.04
CA THR A 568 1.29 -36.74 1.53
C THR A 568 2.21 -37.74 2.23
N ALA A 569 3.38 -38.02 1.68
CA ALA A 569 4.42 -38.73 2.42
C ALA A 569 4.77 -37.92 3.69
N PRO A 570 5.05 -38.61 4.81
CA PRO A 570 5.51 -37.92 6.01
C PRO A 570 6.85 -37.21 5.76
N GLU A 571 6.93 -35.97 6.26
CA GLU A 571 8.18 -35.24 6.25
C GLU A 571 9.15 -35.75 7.32
N ASP A 572 10.41 -35.31 7.30
CA ASP A 572 11.45 -35.70 8.22
C ASP A 572 10.96 -35.56 9.69
N PRO A 573 11.08 -36.63 10.51
CA PRO A 573 10.59 -36.65 11.89
C PRO A 573 11.28 -35.66 12.83
N MET A 574 12.48 -35.17 12.50
CA MET A 574 13.18 -34.16 13.30
C MET A 574 12.52 -32.78 13.32
N LYS A 575 11.51 -32.55 12.55
CA LYS A 575 10.81 -31.25 12.41
C LYS A 575 9.67 -31.13 13.41
N TYR A 576 10.03 -30.86 14.65
CA TYR A 576 9.21 -31.12 15.83
C TYR A 576 8.11 -30.06 16.09
N TYR A 577 8.37 -28.75 15.90
CA TYR A 577 7.52 -27.71 16.49
C TYR A 577 6.36 -27.25 15.64
N GLY A 578 6.26 -27.61 14.42
CA GLY A 578 5.14 -27.19 13.60
C GLY A 578 5.35 -27.40 12.11
N MET A 579 4.32 -27.14 11.38
CA MET A 579 4.26 -27.27 9.93
C MET A 579 3.48 -26.08 9.37
N PRO A 580 4.01 -24.85 9.56
CA PRO A 580 3.38 -23.67 9.01
C PRO A 580 3.40 -23.74 7.49
N THR A 581 2.37 -23.18 6.89
CA THR A 581 2.09 -23.29 5.48
C THR A 581 1.66 -21.96 4.89
N ASN A 582 1.98 -21.75 3.62
CA ASN A 582 1.52 -20.62 2.82
C ASN A 582 1.16 -21.08 1.41
N ILE A 583 0.28 -20.35 0.73
CA ILE A 583 -0.06 -20.62 -0.65
C ILE A 583 0.51 -19.50 -1.54
N TYR A 584 1.06 -19.90 -2.67
CA TYR A 584 1.57 -18.97 -3.68
C TYR A 584 1.39 -19.54 -5.08
N LYS A 585 0.48 -18.97 -5.88
CA LYS A 585 0.28 -19.32 -7.31
C LYS A 585 0.24 -20.83 -7.57
N GLY A 586 -0.69 -21.52 -6.97
CA GLY A 586 -0.87 -22.98 -7.15
C GLY A 586 0.14 -23.84 -6.40
N MET A 587 1.00 -23.24 -5.61
CA MET A 587 1.99 -23.95 -4.77
C MET A 587 1.62 -23.84 -3.29
N LEU A 588 1.66 -24.96 -2.59
CA LEU A 588 1.60 -25.03 -1.15
C LEU A 588 3.02 -25.07 -0.59
N ILE A 589 3.46 -23.97 0.01
CA ILE A 589 4.76 -23.83 0.63
C ILE A 589 4.66 -24.25 2.09
N VAL A 590 5.46 -25.22 2.48
CA VAL A 590 5.55 -25.77 3.85
C VAL A 590 6.95 -25.52 4.37
N TYR A 591 7.07 -24.97 5.55
CA TYR A 591 8.37 -24.74 6.17
C TYR A 591 8.43 -25.27 7.59
N THR A 592 9.62 -25.57 8.06
CA THR A 592 9.83 -26.20 9.34
C THR A 592 10.20 -25.17 10.39
N TYR A 593 9.35 -25.06 11.39
CA TYR A 593 9.44 -24.03 12.41
C TYR A 593 10.38 -24.44 13.55
N LEU A 594 11.23 -23.54 14.01
CA LEU A 594 12.13 -23.59 15.15
C LEU A 594 13.27 -24.64 15.07
N CYS A 595 12.99 -25.87 14.75
CA CYS A 595 13.98 -26.98 14.77
C CYS A 595 13.92 -27.73 13.45
N GLY A 596 14.55 -27.24 12.45
CA GLY A 596 14.59 -27.76 11.11
C GLY A 596 14.73 -26.64 10.14
N GLY A 597 15.44 -26.86 9.04
CA GLY A 597 15.75 -25.78 8.11
C GLY A 597 15.11 -25.92 6.75
N SER A 598 14.25 -26.91 6.54
CA SER A 598 13.77 -27.23 5.22
C SER A 598 12.51 -26.48 4.83
N VAL A 599 12.40 -26.16 3.55
CA VAL A 599 11.22 -25.63 2.90
C VAL A 599 10.80 -26.59 1.80
N TYR A 600 9.52 -26.90 1.73
CA TYR A 600 8.92 -27.78 0.75
C TYR A 600 7.89 -27.04 -0.08
N SER A 601 7.78 -27.38 -1.33
CA SER A 601 6.71 -26.91 -2.19
C SER A 601 5.94 -28.08 -2.76
N TYR A 602 4.61 -28.04 -2.62
CA TYR A 602 3.70 -29.02 -3.22
C TYR A 602 2.82 -28.32 -4.24
N ASN A 603 2.45 -29.02 -5.30
CA ASN A 603 1.36 -28.60 -6.15
C ASN A 603 0.05 -28.70 -5.35
N ILE A 604 -0.67 -27.59 -5.21
CA ILE A 604 -1.84 -27.51 -4.34
C ILE A 604 -3.04 -28.35 -4.86
N THR A 605 -3.11 -28.57 -6.17
CA THR A 605 -4.21 -29.31 -6.80
C THR A 605 -4.00 -30.82 -6.82
N THR A 606 -2.73 -31.29 -6.72
CA THR A 606 -2.39 -32.71 -6.82
C THR A 606 -1.72 -33.29 -5.59
N GLY A 607 -1.20 -32.45 -4.69
CA GLY A 607 -0.42 -32.88 -3.54
C GLY A 607 0.98 -33.42 -3.88
N GLN A 608 1.43 -33.29 -5.14
CA GLN A 608 2.76 -33.74 -5.57
C GLN A 608 3.82 -32.79 -5.04
N LEU A 609 4.90 -33.35 -4.44
CA LEU A 609 6.09 -32.58 -4.08
C LEU A 609 6.76 -32.05 -5.34
N LEU A 610 6.95 -30.75 -5.42
CA LEU A 610 7.61 -30.07 -6.53
C LEU A 610 9.12 -29.94 -6.30
N TRP A 611 9.50 -29.48 -5.13
CA TRP A 611 10.89 -29.30 -4.73
C TRP A 611 11.04 -29.23 -3.21
N ARG A 612 12.28 -29.44 -2.76
CA ARG A 612 12.71 -29.27 -1.37
C ARG A 612 13.96 -28.41 -1.34
N TYR A 613 14.02 -27.49 -0.41
CA TYR A 613 15.17 -26.67 -0.11
C TYR A 613 15.67 -26.98 1.30
N GLU A 614 16.99 -27.14 1.44
CA GLU A 614 17.67 -27.31 2.72
C GLU A 614 18.81 -26.30 2.81
N PRO A 615 18.80 -25.37 3.79
CA PRO A 615 19.88 -24.43 3.97
C PRO A 615 21.15 -25.17 4.40
N THR A 616 22.29 -24.70 3.89
CA THR A 616 23.59 -25.22 4.26
C THR A 616 23.93 -24.86 5.71
N GLN A 617 24.31 -25.79 6.53
CA GLN A 617 24.83 -25.52 7.86
C GLN A 617 26.12 -24.70 7.82
N ILE A 618 26.21 -23.70 8.70
CA ILE A 618 27.40 -22.88 8.88
C ILE A 618 27.97 -23.12 10.29
N GLY A 619 28.76 -24.20 10.43
CA GLY A 619 29.47 -24.47 11.66
C GLY A 619 28.63 -25.05 12.80
N TYR A 620 29.26 -25.10 14.00
CA TYR A 620 28.76 -25.82 15.18
C TYR A 620 27.75 -25.03 16.03
N GLU A 621 27.44 -23.79 15.70
CA GLU A 621 26.69 -22.91 16.60
C GLU A 621 25.19 -23.06 16.54
N SER A 622 24.64 -23.80 15.59
CA SER A 622 23.22 -24.10 15.61
C SER A 622 22.92 -25.23 16.60
N PRO A 623 22.38 -24.96 17.78
CA PRO A 623 22.07 -26.00 18.78
C PRO A 623 20.93 -26.92 18.34
N TYR A 624 20.31 -26.67 17.23
CA TYR A 624 19.13 -27.38 16.71
C TYR A 624 19.43 -28.25 15.50
N GLY A 625 20.69 -28.38 15.11
CA GLY A 625 21.08 -29.11 13.91
C GLY A 625 20.94 -28.26 12.65
N ASP A 626 19.88 -28.48 11.90
CA ASP A 626 19.57 -27.66 10.75
C ASP A 626 19.12 -26.24 11.17
N TYR A 627 19.33 -25.24 10.31
CA TYR A 627 18.88 -23.88 10.58
C TYR A 627 17.35 -23.81 10.60
N PRO A 628 16.74 -23.20 11.64
CA PRO A 628 15.31 -22.93 11.60
C PRO A 628 14.96 -22.07 10.39
N ALA A 629 13.92 -22.47 9.65
CA ALA A 629 13.40 -21.72 8.54
C ALA A 629 12.03 -21.16 8.88
N GLN A 630 11.91 -19.84 8.85
CA GLN A 630 10.64 -19.14 8.94
C GLN A 630 10.40 -18.32 7.68
N LEU A 631 9.17 -18.26 7.26
CA LEU A 631 8.78 -17.43 6.13
C LEU A 631 8.69 -15.97 6.56
N ALA A 632 9.42 -15.10 5.87
CA ALA A 632 9.27 -13.67 5.99
C ALA A 632 8.15 -13.17 5.05
N CYS A 633 8.35 -13.30 3.74
CA CYS A 633 7.40 -12.88 2.72
C CYS A 633 7.61 -13.63 1.40
N ILE A 634 6.63 -13.53 0.50
CA ILE A 634 6.69 -14.07 -0.86
C ILE A 634 6.28 -12.97 -1.83
N SER A 635 7.05 -12.76 -2.89
CA SER A 635 6.71 -11.86 -3.99
C SER A 635 7.57 -12.15 -5.21
N ASP A 636 7.09 -11.81 -6.41
CA ASP A 636 7.86 -11.84 -7.67
C ASP A 636 8.54 -13.20 -7.95
N GLY A 637 7.87 -14.30 -7.62
CA GLY A 637 8.47 -15.64 -7.79
C GLY A 637 9.60 -15.95 -6.81
N LYS A 638 9.74 -15.19 -5.73
CA LYS A 638 10.78 -15.29 -4.71
C LYS A 638 10.16 -15.53 -3.34
N ILE A 639 10.71 -16.47 -2.60
CA ILE A 639 10.37 -16.79 -1.22
C ILE A 639 11.50 -16.30 -0.33
N PHE A 640 11.19 -15.44 0.62
CA PHE A 640 12.14 -14.95 1.61
C PHE A 640 11.94 -15.69 2.92
N ILE A 641 12.97 -16.36 3.37
CA ILE A 641 13.02 -17.07 4.63
C ILE A 641 14.10 -16.49 5.53
N TYR A 642 13.88 -16.57 6.82
CA TYR A 642 14.87 -16.17 7.81
C TYR A 642 15.02 -17.23 8.88
N SER A 643 16.15 -17.21 9.58
CA SER A 643 16.41 -18.10 10.70
C SER A 643 16.04 -17.42 12.01
N SER A 644 15.27 -18.08 12.85
CA SER A 644 14.88 -17.58 14.16
C SER A 644 14.77 -18.74 15.15
N PRO A 645 15.87 -19.11 15.83
CA PRO A 645 15.87 -20.17 16.83
C PRO A 645 15.05 -19.76 18.05
N LEU A 646 14.52 -20.74 18.77
CA LEU A 646 13.71 -20.50 19.96
C LEU A 646 14.52 -19.78 21.06
N TRP A 647 15.76 -20.23 21.30
CA TRP A 647 16.68 -19.66 22.28
C TRP A 647 17.79 -18.90 21.57
N ARG A 648 17.57 -17.60 21.36
CA ARG A 648 18.43 -16.80 20.48
C ARG A 648 19.55 -16.05 21.17
N THR A 649 19.52 -15.94 22.49
CA THR A 649 20.35 -14.97 23.22
C THR A 649 21.29 -15.54 24.28
N ASN A 650 21.35 -16.86 24.46
CA ASN A 650 22.17 -17.41 25.53
C ASN A 650 22.85 -18.72 25.10
N PRO A 651 24.02 -18.66 24.44
CA PRO A 651 24.66 -17.49 23.84
C PRO A 651 23.92 -16.97 22.60
N MET A 652 24.27 -15.77 22.11
CA MET A 652 23.74 -15.26 20.84
C MET A 652 24.09 -16.26 19.72
N TRP A 653 23.06 -16.73 19.04
CA TRP A 653 23.24 -17.64 17.92
C TRP A 653 23.74 -16.86 16.69
N ARG A 654 24.87 -17.32 16.12
CA ARG A 654 25.50 -16.73 14.93
C ARG A 654 25.13 -17.52 13.67
N GLY A 655 25.24 -16.91 12.49
CA GLY A 655 24.96 -17.54 11.20
C GLY A 655 23.48 -17.56 10.79
N SER A 656 22.66 -16.64 11.32
CA SER A 656 21.34 -16.39 10.79
C SER A 656 21.42 -15.62 9.47
N TYR A 657 20.63 -16.05 8.49
CA TYR A 657 20.54 -15.40 7.18
C TYR A 657 19.10 -15.12 6.80
N LEU A 658 18.88 -13.98 6.15
CA LEU A 658 17.75 -13.78 5.27
C LEU A 658 18.12 -14.40 3.92
N ARG A 659 17.32 -15.36 3.46
CA ARG A 659 17.58 -16.13 2.24
C ARG A 659 16.46 -15.89 1.23
N CYS A 660 16.83 -15.70 -0.02
CA CYS A 660 15.91 -15.58 -1.14
C CYS A 660 15.94 -16.86 -1.97
N ILE A 661 14.80 -17.52 -2.10
CA ILE A 661 14.64 -18.79 -2.80
C ILE A 661 13.75 -18.59 -4.01
N ASN A 662 14.11 -19.15 -5.15
CA ASN A 662 13.24 -19.20 -6.31
C ASN A 662 12.01 -20.08 -6.04
N ALA A 663 10.81 -19.52 -6.08
CA ALA A 663 9.58 -20.23 -5.76
C ALA A 663 9.28 -21.38 -6.72
N SER A 664 9.75 -21.34 -7.98
CA SER A 664 9.44 -22.37 -8.98
C SER A 664 10.25 -23.65 -8.83
N ASN A 665 11.48 -23.58 -8.27
CA ASN A 665 12.41 -24.70 -8.24
C ASN A 665 13.19 -24.88 -6.93
N GLY A 666 13.00 -24.00 -5.96
CA GLY A 666 13.66 -24.11 -4.64
C GLY A 666 15.14 -23.74 -4.62
N VAL A 667 15.69 -23.16 -5.69
CA VAL A 667 17.10 -22.74 -5.73
C VAL A 667 17.29 -21.45 -4.94
N GLU A 668 18.29 -21.42 -4.04
CA GLU A 668 18.72 -20.19 -3.37
C GLU A 668 19.31 -19.22 -4.39
N LEU A 669 18.75 -18.00 -4.44
CA LEU A 669 19.20 -16.95 -5.35
C LEU A 669 20.27 -16.07 -4.70
N TRP A 670 20.09 -15.77 -3.42
CA TRP A 670 21.00 -14.99 -2.61
C TRP A 670 20.67 -15.14 -1.12
N LYS A 671 21.57 -14.74 -0.26
CA LYS A 671 21.36 -14.61 1.17
C LYS A 671 22.13 -13.40 1.71
N MET A 672 21.85 -13.02 2.93
CA MET A 672 22.52 -11.95 3.66
C MET A 672 22.52 -12.27 5.14
N LEU A 673 23.61 -11.99 5.83
CA LEU A 673 23.72 -12.15 7.28
C LEU A 673 22.67 -11.24 7.93
N HIS A 674 21.62 -11.84 8.46
CA HIS A 674 20.47 -11.11 8.98
C HIS A 674 19.70 -11.99 9.94
N TYR A 675 19.38 -11.44 11.09
CA TYR A 675 18.62 -12.12 12.11
C TYR A 675 17.31 -11.39 12.38
N GLY A 676 16.23 -11.83 11.76
CA GLY A 676 14.91 -11.24 11.92
C GLY A 676 14.04 -11.38 10.69
N SER A 677 12.77 -11.02 10.81
CA SER A 677 11.82 -11.08 9.71
C SER A 677 11.92 -9.87 8.80
N ALA A 678 11.33 -9.99 7.61
CA ALA A 678 11.29 -8.92 6.62
C ALA A 678 9.94 -8.90 5.89
N VAL A 679 9.64 -7.76 5.27
CA VAL A 679 8.46 -7.52 4.44
C VAL A 679 8.87 -6.94 3.09
N VAL A 680 7.99 -6.99 2.08
CA VAL A 680 8.32 -6.54 0.72
C VAL A 680 7.30 -5.53 0.20
N ALA A 681 7.79 -4.39 -0.32
CA ALA A 681 6.99 -3.37 -0.99
C ALA A 681 7.84 -2.59 -1.99
N ASP A 682 7.25 -2.07 -3.06
CA ASP A 682 7.90 -1.22 -4.07
C ASP A 682 9.18 -1.82 -4.70
N GLY A 683 9.34 -3.14 -4.66
CA GLY A 683 10.58 -3.79 -5.10
C GLY A 683 11.69 -3.83 -4.06
N PHE A 684 11.42 -3.42 -2.82
CA PHE A 684 12.34 -3.46 -1.69
C PHE A 684 11.91 -4.49 -0.66
N VAL A 685 12.88 -5.10 0.02
CA VAL A 685 12.67 -5.92 1.21
C VAL A 685 13.20 -5.14 2.42
N VAL A 686 12.35 -4.96 3.42
CA VAL A 686 12.69 -4.21 4.64
C VAL A 686 12.62 -5.14 5.83
N GLY A 687 13.70 -5.26 6.59
CA GLY A 687 13.80 -6.14 7.75
C GLY A 687 14.51 -5.50 8.92
N TRP A 688 14.22 -5.99 10.13
CA TRP A 688 14.92 -5.62 11.35
C TRP A 688 15.98 -6.67 11.65
N ASN A 689 17.24 -6.28 11.67
CA ASN A 689 18.33 -7.17 12.01
C ASN A 689 18.63 -7.11 13.52
N TYR A 690 18.40 -8.21 14.24
CA TYR A 690 18.62 -8.27 15.68
C TYR A 690 20.10 -8.39 16.08
N TYR A 691 21.02 -8.55 15.14
CA TYR A 691 22.46 -8.54 15.46
C TYR A 691 22.96 -7.15 15.84
N ASP A 692 22.38 -6.12 15.27
CA ASP A 692 22.73 -4.72 15.52
C ASP A 692 21.54 -3.83 15.86
N ASN A 693 20.31 -4.35 15.83
CA ASN A 693 19.05 -3.65 16.00
C ASN A 693 18.88 -2.48 15.01
N GLU A 694 19.35 -2.67 13.79
CA GLU A 694 19.10 -1.72 12.69
C GLU A 694 18.04 -2.25 11.72
N ILE A 695 17.35 -1.32 11.07
CA ILE A 695 16.42 -1.62 9.98
C ILE A 695 17.20 -1.55 8.68
N TYR A 696 17.15 -2.64 7.91
CA TYR A 696 17.80 -2.78 6.61
C TYR A 696 16.78 -2.70 5.49
N CYS A 697 17.14 -2.04 4.40
CA CYS A 697 16.39 -2.04 3.16
C CYS A 697 17.22 -2.67 2.05
N TYR A 698 16.78 -3.80 1.55
CA TYR A 698 17.37 -4.51 0.42
C TYR A 698 16.64 -4.14 -0.86
N GLY A 699 17.39 -3.81 -1.92
CA GLY A 699 16.75 -3.44 -3.17
C GLY A 699 17.73 -3.02 -4.26
N LYS A 700 17.18 -2.75 -5.42
CA LYS A 700 17.96 -2.28 -6.57
C LYS A 700 18.23 -0.78 -6.43
N GLY A 701 19.51 -0.40 -6.34
CA GLY A 701 19.96 0.97 -6.09
C GLY A 701 20.33 1.75 -7.34
N PRO A 702 20.42 3.10 -7.24
CA PRO A 702 20.96 3.93 -8.30
C PRO A 702 22.47 3.69 -8.48
N SER A 703 22.98 3.87 -9.69
CA SER A 703 24.42 3.88 -10.01
C SER A 703 24.82 5.17 -10.70
N ALA A 704 26.12 5.45 -10.73
CA ALA A 704 26.68 6.54 -11.52
C ALA A 704 27.92 6.06 -12.28
N THR A 705 27.95 6.35 -13.57
CA THR A 705 29.10 6.11 -14.45
C THR A 705 29.82 7.42 -14.70
N THR A 706 31.15 7.40 -14.70
CA THR A 706 31.99 8.50 -15.14
C THR A 706 32.83 8.06 -16.33
N ILE A 707 33.31 8.98 -17.16
CA ILE A 707 34.17 8.68 -18.29
C ILE A 707 35.20 9.81 -18.50
N THR A 708 36.40 9.42 -18.82
CA THR A 708 37.49 10.34 -19.28
C THR A 708 38.18 9.70 -20.48
N ALA A 709 38.82 10.55 -21.31
CA ALA A 709 39.67 10.12 -22.44
C ALA A 709 41.03 10.78 -22.33
N SER A 710 42.06 10.01 -22.44
CA SER A 710 43.46 10.51 -22.34
C SER A 710 44.31 9.98 -23.47
N PRO A 711 44.99 10.85 -24.22
CA PRO A 711 44.94 12.33 -24.16
C PRO A 711 43.61 12.88 -24.68
N ALA A 712 43.22 14.09 -24.21
CA ALA A 712 41.97 14.76 -24.64
C ALA A 712 42.05 15.30 -26.08
N VAL A 713 43.29 15.39 -26.62
CA VAL A 713 43.59 15.65 -28.03
C VAL A 713 44.68 14.70 -28.45
N ALA A 714 44.47 13.93 -29.50
CA ALA A 714 45.37 12.93 -30.02
C ALA A 714 45.67 13.16 -31.50
N THR A 715 46.66 12.47 -32.03
CA THR A 715 46.93 12.40 -33.45
C THR A 715 46.36 11.11 -34.01
N GLN A 716 45.92 11.10 -35.23
CA GLN A 716 45.41 9.89 -35.90
C GLN A 716 46.46 8.76 -35.83
N GLY A 717 46.09 7.62 -35.32
CA GLY A 717 46.95 6.47 -35.05
C GLY A 717 47.43 6.36 -33.61
N ASP A 718 47.21 7.37 -32.78
CA ASP A 718 47.49 7.29 -31.36
C ASP A 718 46.41 6.46 -30.63
N ASN A 719 46.82 5.76 -29.59
CA ASN A 719 45.93 5.07 -28.70
C ASN A 719 45.34 6.04 -27.71
N ILE A 720 44.04 5.98 -27.50
CA ILE A 720 43.28 6.70 -26.48
C ILE A 720 42.94 5.73 -25.35
N LEU A 721 43.30 6.10 -24.16
CA LEU A 721 42.81 5.43 -22.95
C LEU A 721 41.47 6.04 -22.55
N ILE A 722 40.39 5.27 -22.68
CA ILE A 722 39.07 5.56 -22.18
C ILE A 722 38.98 4.92 -20.82
N GLN A 723 38.72 5.70 -19.77
CA GLN A 723 38.63 5.20 -18.40
C GLN A 723 37.57 5.96 -17.60
N GLY A 724 37.11 5.36 -16.50
CA GLY A 724 36.15 5.96 -15.65
C GLY A 724 35.83 5.07 -14.45
N THR A 725 34.73 5.39 -13.78
CA THR A 725 34.26 4.63 -12.64
C THR A 725 32.79 4.28 -12.77
N VAL A 726 32.36 3.17 -12.17
CA VAL A 726 30.95 2.90 -11.89
C VAL A 726 30.79 2.73 -10.40
N THR A 727 29.96 3.59 -9.82
CA THR A 727 29.77 3.65 -8.38
C THR A 727 28.32 3.45 -7.98
N ASP A 728 28.11 2.86 -6.81
CA ASP A 728 26.85 2.81 -6.10
C ASP A 728 26.45 4.23 -5.65
N GLN A 729 25.20 4.61 -5.83
CA GLN A 729 24.66 5.88 -5.39
C GLN A 729 23.52 5.71 -4.37
N SER A 730 23.36 4.49 -3.84
CA SER A 730 22.40 4.20 -2.79
C SER A 730 22.68 5.03 -1.55
N PRO A 731 21.65 5.47 -0.82
CA PRO A 731 21.84 6.37 0.33
C PRO A 731 22.84 5.86 1.37
N GLY A 732 22.87 4.54 1.62
CA GLY A 732 23.78 3.92 2.59
C GLY A 732 25.22 3.70 2.10
N ALA A 733 25.46 3.66 0.78
CA ALA A 733 26.74 3.27 0.17
C ALA A 733 27.24 4.26 -0.89
N LYS A 734 26.77 5.50 -0.87
CA LYS A 734 27.00 6.48 -1.90
C LYS A 734 28.49 6.70 -2.20
N GLY A 735 28.88 6.48 -3.45
CA GLY A 735 30.23 6.64 -3.95
C GLY A 735 31.12 5.41 -3.76
N THR A 736 30.66 4.34 -3.14
CA THR A 736 31.39 3.06 -3.11
C THR A 736 31.38 2.40 -4.50
N PRO A 737 32.27 1.47 -4.79
CA PRO A 737 32.27 0.75 -6.06
C PRO A 737 30.97 -0.01 -6.32
N ALA A 738 30.47 0.04 -7.56
CA ALA A 738 29.42 -0.88 -8.01
C ALA A 738 30.03 -2.26 -8.25
N ILE A 739 29.51 -3.27 -7.57
CA ILE A 739 30.06 -4.64 -7.56
C ILE A 739 29.12 -5.59 -8.32
N ALA A 740 29.69 -6.59 -8.99
CA ALA A 740 28.94 -7.61 -9.73
C ALA A 740 28.03 -8.42 -8.81
N ASP A 741 26.87 -8.86 -9.33
CA ASP A 741 25.87 -9.62 -8.56
C ASP A 741 26.46 -10.85 -7.84
N ALA A 742 27.41 -11.54 -8.44
CA ALA A 742 28.06 -12.70 -7.86
C ALA A 742 28.92 -12.39 -6.60
N SER A 743 29.30 -11.14 -6.40
CA SER A 743 30.10 -10.68 -5.26
C SER A 743 29.28 -9.84 -4.27
N GLN A 744 28.01 -9.61 -4.55
CA GLN A 744 27.15 -8.70 -3.73
C GLN A 744 27.00 -9.15 -2.29
N GLU A 745 26.79 -10.44 -2.04
CA GLU A 745 26.62 -10.97 -0.69
C GLU A 745 27.80 -10.60 0.20
N ALA A 746 28.99 -11.07 -0.15
CA ALA A 746 30.19 -10.80 0.65
C ALA A 746 30.56 -9.30 0.71
N TRP A 747 30.26 -8.53 -0.35
CA TRP A 747 30.51 -7.10 -0.38
C TRP A 747 29.60 -6.33 0.55
N MET A 748 28.29 -6.65 0.60
CA MET A 748 27.34 -6.01 1.50
C MET A 748 27.62 -6.39 2.96
N GLU A 749 27.98 -7.65 3.23
CA GLU A 749 28.41 -8.09 4.56
C GLU A 749 29.69 -7.36 5.03
N TYR A 750 30.62 -7.09 4.13
CA TYR A 750 31.80 -6.27 4.44
C TYR A 750 31.40 -4.83 4.77
N LEU A 751 30.54 -4.19 3.97
CA LEU A 751 30.15 -2.81 4.17
C LEU A 751 29.28 -2.59 5.42
N TYR A 752 28.41 -3.54 5.74
CA TYR A 752 27.37 -3.33 6.75
C TYR A 752 27.48 -4.25 7.97
N GLU A 753 28.01 -5.45 7.81
CA GLU A 753 28.04 -6.49 8.85
C GLU A 753 29.46 -6.73 9.43
N GLN A 754 30.38 -5.81 9.18
CA GLN A 754 31.78 -5.85 9.66
C GLN A 754 32.51 -7.20 9.33
N GLN A 755 32.14 -7.83 8.23
CA GLN A 755 32.86 -9.01 7.73
C GLN A 755 34.12 -8.62 6.98
N ALA A 756 34.99 -9.59 6.70
CA ALA A 756 36.22 -9.35 5.94
C ALA A 756 35.93 -8.88 4.52
N GLN A 757 36.73 -7.92 4.04
CA GLN A 757 36.62 -7.48 2.65
C GLN A 757 36.89 -8.65 1.70
N PRO A 758 35.97 -8.94 0.73
CA PRO A 758 36.16 -10.04 -0.19
C PRO A 758 37.30 -9.78 -1.16
N ALA A 759 38.31 -10.66 -1.14
CA ALA A 759 39.53 -10.51 -1.95
C ALA A 759 39.27 -10.67 -3.47
N ASN A 760 38.20 -11.38 -3.84
CA ASN A 760 37.86 -11.70 -5.23
C ASN A 760 36.64 -10.91 -5.74
N ALA A 761 36.29 -9.81 -5.11
CA ALA A 761 35.19 -8.97 -5.59
C ALA A 761 35.53 -8.41 -6.96
N THR A 762 34.59 -8.49 -7.88
CA THR A 762 34.66 -7.91 -9.23
C THR A 762 33.61 -6.82 -9.38
N GLY A 763 33.95 -5.82 -10.18
CA GLY A 763 33.02 -4.77 -10.54
C GLY A 763 32.03 -5.18 -11.62
N VAL A 764 31.40 -4.20 -12.21
CA VAL A 764 30.30 -4.41 -13.18
C VAL A 764 30.79 -4.29 -14.64
N LEU A 765 30.02 -4.87 -15.56
CA LEU A 765 30.30 -4.79 -16.99
C LEU A 765 29.95 -3.41 -17.55
N VAL A 766 30.88 -2.77 -18.25
CA VAL A 766 30.70 -1.47 -18.88
C VAL A 766 30.84 -1.63 -20.40
N HIS A 767 29.81 -1.23 -21.13
CA HIS A 767 29.80 -1.22 -22.58
C HIS A 767 30.23 0.15 -23.08
N VAL A 768 31.16 0.19 -24.05
CA VAL A 768 31.70 1.44 -24.57
C VAL A 768 31.41 1.55 -26.08
N THR A 769 30.83 2.68 -26.47
CA THR A 769 30.55 2.99 -27.89
C THR A 769 31.15 4.35 -28.23
N ALA A 770 31.50 4.53 -29.50
CA ALA A 770 31.98 5.80 -30.03
C ALA A 770 31.13 6.24 -31.23
N MET A 771 30.85 7.53 -31.33
CA MET A 771 30.32 8.17 -32.52
C MET A 771 31.47 8.91 -33.20
N ASP A 772 31.76 8.59 -34.42
CA ASP A 772 32.83 9.19 -35.21
C ASP A 772 32.43 10.60 -35.71
N PRO A 773 33.36 11.40 -36.26
CA PRO A 773 33.08 12.73 -36.82
C PRO A 773 32.10 12.74 -37.99
N ASN A 774 31.84 11.59 -38.63
CA ASN A 774 30.91 11.42 -39.75
C ASN A 774 29.51 11.00 -39.26
N GLY A 775 29.31 10.81 -37.96
CA GLY A 775 28.05 10.36 -37.37
C GLY A 775 27.86 8.84 -37.36
N ASN A 776 28.88 8.02 -37.67
CA ASN A 776 28.78 6.57 -37.56
C ASN A 776 29.01 6.12 -36.13
N SER A 777 28.19 5.20 -35.68
CA SER A 777 28.35 4.54 -34.37
C SER A 777 29.28 3.34 -34.51
N GLN A 778 30.25 3.24 -33.62
CA GLN A 778 31.19 2.12 -33.49
C GLN A 778 31.06 1.50 -32.11
N ASP A 779 30.89 0.19 -32.04
CA ASP A 779 30.98 -0.57 -30.80
C ASP A 779 32.48 -0.79 -30.50
N LEU A 780 32.90 -0.29 -29.32
CA LEU A 780 34.28 -0.47 -28.86
C LEU A 780 34.42 -1.72 -27.97
N GLY A 781 33.30 -2.33 -27.58
CA GLY A 781 33.25 -3.54 -26.78
C GLY A 781 32.96 -3.28 -25.29
N ASN A 782 33.20 -4.32 -24.51
CA ASN A 782 32.95 -4.36 -23.09
C ASN A 782 34.26 -4.35 -22.30
N THR A 783 34.23 -3.69 -21.15
CA THR A 783 35.24 -3.78 -20.11
C THR A 783 34.56 -4.02 -18.76
N THR A 784 35.25 -4.63 -17.81
CA THR A 784 34.72 -4.86 -16.45
C THR A 784 35.44 -3.93 -15.49
N SER A 785 34.71 -3.27 -14.60
CA SER A 785 35.31 -2.47 -13.54
C SER A 785 36.00 -3.38 -12.49
N ASP A 786 36.97 -2.86 -11.80
CA ASP A 786 37.66 -3.55 -10.69
C ASP A 786 36.87 -3.40 -9.37
N ALA A 787 37.39 -3.96 -8.28
CA ALA A 787 36.81 -3.86 -6.94
C ALA A 787 36.84 -2.42 -6.35
N SER A 788 37.50 -1.48 -7.03
CA SER A 788 37.49 -0.04 -6.70
C SER A 788 36.54 0.73 -7.60
N GLY A 789 35.83 0.03 -8.48
CA GLY A 789 34.87 0.61 -9.42
C GLY A 789 35.50 1.19 -10.70
N ASN A 790 36.82 1.11 -10.88
CA ASN A 790 37.50 1.66 -12.05
C ASN A 790 37.41 0.73 -13.25
N TYR A 791 37.19 1.29 -14.43
CA TYR A 791 37.29 0.57 -15.72
C TYR A 791 38.20 1.31 -16.69
N ALA A 792 38.78 0.59 -17.61
CA ALA A 792 39.62 1.13 -18.67
C ALA A 792 39.50 0.33 -19.95
N LEU A 793 39.64 1.02 -21.11
CA LEU A 793 39.65 0.46 -22.46
C LEU A 793 40.61 1.26 -23.31
N MET A 794 41.52 0.58 -24.03
CA MET A 794 42.40 1.22 -25.01
C MET A 794 41.75 1.13 -26.41
N TRP A 795 41.75 2.25 -27.10
CA TRP A 795 41.19 2.29 -28.45
C TRP A 795 41.95 3.24 -29.37
N THR A 796 42.04 2.93 -30.65
CA THR A 796 42.69 3.78 -31.65
C THR A 796 41.64 4.32 -32.63
N PRO A 797 41.35 5.64 -32.59
CA PRO A 797 40.37 6.25 -33.48
C PRO A 797 40.81 6.18 -34.95
N PRO A 798 39.96 5.73 -35.88
CA PRO A 798 40.36 5.48 -37.25
C PRO A 798 40.46 6.74 -38.12
N VAL A 799 39.72 7.81 -37.79
CA VAL A 799 39.66 9.03 -38.61
C VAL A 799 39.89 10.29 -37.76
N PRO A 800 40.44 11.38 -38.34
CA PRO A 800 40.58 12.63 -37.60
C PRO A 800 39.22 13.35 -37.46
N GLY A 801 39.03 14.08 -36.37
CA GLY A 801 37.85 14.86 -36.05
C GLY A 801 37.44 14.75 -34.62
N ILE A 802 36.21 15.17 -34.26
CA ILE A 802 35.68 15.11 -32.89
C ILE A 802 34.90 13.82 -32.74
N TYR A 803 35.24 13.07 -31.75
CA TYR A 803 34.51 11.86 -31.31
C TYR A 803 33.70 12.12 -30.10
N LYS A 804 32.55 11.47 -30.00
CA LYS A 804 31.78 11.31 -28.78
C LYS A 804 31.84 9.86 -28.31
N VAL A 805 32.28 9.63 -27.10
CA VAL A 805 32.35 8.27 -26.52
C VAL A 805 31.44 8.17 -25.35
N THR A 806 30.62 7.14 -25.36
CA THR A 806 29.66 6.82 -24.32
C THR A 806 30.06 5.52 -23.64
N ALA A 807 30.20 5.56 -22.30
CA ALA A 807 30.30 4.38 -21.46
C ALA A 807 28.96 4.14 -20.79
N SER A 808 28.45 2.93 -20.91
CA SER A 808 27.13 2.55 -20.39
C SER A 808 27.22 1.30 -19.53
N PHE A 809 26.72 1.42 -18.32
CA PHE A 809 26.37 0.29 -17.46
C PHE A 809 24.87 0.07 -17.57
N THR A 810 24.46 -1.06 -18.11
CA THR A 810 23.04 -1.37 -18.37
C THR A 810 22.23 -1.70 -17.11
N GLY A 811 22.92 -1.82 -15.97
CA GLY A 811 22.35 -2.27 -14.70
C GLY A 811 22.57 -3.77 -14.46
N SER A 812 22.27 -4.17 -13.23
CA SER A 812 22.32 -5.56 -12.74
C SER A 812 21.12 -5.86 -11.86
N ASN A 813 21.11 -6.96 -11.13
CA ASN A 813 20.11 -7.19 -10.10
C ASN A 813 20.26 -6.21 -8.90
N ALA A 814 21.47 -5.74 -8.64
CA ALA A 814 21.79 -4.82 -7.54
C ALA A 814 21.58 -3.36 -7.91
N TYR A 815 21.81 -2.97 -9.17
CA TYR A 815 21.84 -1.56 -9.57
C TYR A 815 21.01 -1.26 -10.81
N TYR A 816 20.40 -0.09 -10.84
CA TYR A 816 19.88 0.51 -12.07
C TYR A 816 21.02 0.97 -12.95
N GLY A 817 20.77 1.05 -14.25
CA GLY A 817 21.76 1.47 -15.23
C GLY A 817 22.14 2.94 -15.13
N SER A 818 23.34 3.25 -15.60
CA SER A 818 23.86 4.61 -15.74
C SER A 818 24.79 4.73 -16.94
N SER A 819 24.99 5.94 -17.45
CA SER A 819 25.89 6.19 -18.56
C SER A 819 26.55 7.57 -18.44
N ALA A 820 27.67 7.72 -19.09
CA ALA A 820 28.37 8.98 -19.22
C ALA A 820 28.96 9.14 -20.64
N GLU A 821 29.02 10.37 -21.11
CA GLU A 821 29.55 10.72 -22.44
C GLU A 821 30.70 11.72 -22.29
N ILE A 822 31.71 11.58 -23.12
CA ILE A 822 32.81 12.53 -23.28
C ILE A 822 33.08 12.77 -24.76
N ALA A 823 33.54 13.98 -25.10
CA ALA A 823 34.04 14.31 -26.41
C ALA A 823 35.54 14.60 -26.36
N PHE A 824 36.28 14.12 -27.38
CA PHE A 824 37.69 14.46 -27.54
C PHE A 824 38.01 14.62 -29.03
N GLY A 825 39.18 15.28 -29.33
CA GLY A 825 39.62 15.57 -30.70
C GLY A 825 40.75 14.68 -31.18
N VAL A 826 40.69 14.29 -32.44
CA VAL A 826 41.77 13.59 -33.15
C VAL A 826 42.25 14.47 -34.31
N SER A 827 43.51 14.90 -34.29
CA SER A 827 44.13 15.68 -35.35
C SER A 827 44.65 14.76 -36.46
N LYS A 828 44.78 15.28 -37.67
CA LYS A 828 45.49 14.52 -38.73
C LYS A 828 46.93 14.25 -38.34
N ALA A 829 47.44 13.07 -38.67
CA ALA A 829 48.84 12.80 -38.57
C ALA A 829 49.60 13.81 -39.49
N SER A 830 50.57 14.52 -38.94
CA SER A 830 51.40 15.39 -39.72
C SER A 830 52.21 14.51 -40.71
N SER A 831 51.97 14.68 -41.99
CA SER A 831 52.86 14.07 -42.98
C SER A 831 54.20 14.80 -42.86
N VAL A 832 55.10 14.24 -42.10
CA VAL A 832 56.50 14.71 -42.14
C VAL A 832 57.03 14.27 -43.48
N ALA A 833 57.22 15.24 -44.39
CA ALA A 833 57.94 14.95 -45.62
C ALA A 833 59.34 14.43 -45.20
N PRO A 834 59.90 13.41 -45.88
CA PRO A 834 61.21 12.90 -45.50
C PRO A 834 62.22 14.00 -45.61
N LEU A 835 62.90 14.33 -44.50
CA LEU A 835 64.02 15.25 -44.47
C LEU A 835 65.08 14.74 -45.42
N VAL A 836 65.25 15.41 -46.57
CA VAL A 836 66.38 15.17 -47.43
C VAL A 836 67.63 15.56 -46.62
N THR A 837 68.42 14.56 -46.27
CA THR A 837 69.68 14.76 -45.55
C THR A 837 70.68 15.53 -46.45
N ALA A 838 70.92 16.77 -46.27
CA ALA A 838 72.06 17.51 -46.81
C ALA A 838 73.33 17.12 -46.07
N ALA A 839 74.38 16.74 -46.76
CA ALA A 839 75.68 16.32 -46.21
C ALA A 839 76.39 17.40 -45.41
N PRO A 840 77.32 17.06 -44.48
CA PRO A 840 77.84 17.91 -43.50
C PRO A 840 78.95 18.80 -44.03
N ALA A 841 78.93 20.11 -43.62
CA ALA A 841 80.01 20.99 -43.66
C ALA A 841 80.67 21.16 -42.29
N SER A 842 81.99 20.90 -42.26
CA SER A 842 82.87 20.87 -41.10
C SER A 842 83.13 22.28 -40.44
N THR A 843 83.65 22.18 -39.24
CA THR A 843 84.54 23.19 -38.44
C THR A 843 83.79 24.27 -37.71
N THR A 844 84.05 24.60 -36.47
CA THR A 844 85.16 24.55 -35.52
C THR A 844 84.58 24.91 -34.18
N ALA A 845 85.12 24.35 -33.07
CA ALA A 845 84.88 24.80 -31.73
C ALA A 845 85.69 26.08 -31.43
N PRO A 846 85.43 26.89 -30.43
CA PRO A 846 85.92 26.59 -29.10
C PRO A 846 85.03 27.02 -27.92
N THR A 847 85.13 26.21 -26.92
CA THR A 847 85.37 26.52 -25.49
C THR A 847 84.80 27.81 -24.86
N ASN A 848 83.88 27.65 -23.84
CA ASN A 848 84.13 27.96 -22.44
C ASN A 848 82.93 27.70 -21.64
N ALA A 849 83.11 26.87 -20.59
CA ALA A 849 82.26 26.73 -19.41
C ALA A 849 82.78 27.72 -18.36
N PRO A 850 82.29 27.82 -17.16
CA PRO A 850 80.98 27.61 -16.56
C PRO A 850 80.47 28.79 -15.73
N THR A 851 79.23 28.81 -15.31
CA THR A 851 78.92 29.44 -13.99
C THR A 851 77.62 28.86 -13.42
N GLN A 852 77.71 28.55 -12.16
CA GLN A 852 76.73 27.86 -11.28
C GLN A 852 75.48 28.64 -11.07
N ALA A 853 74.53 27.82 -10.63
CA ALA A 853 73.21 28.08 -10.08
C ALA A 853 73.03 29.26 -9.11
N PRO A 854 71.84 29.69 -8.80
CA PRO A 854 71.31 29.21 -7.53
C PRO A 854 69.93 28.62 -7.55
N THR A 855 69.83 27.61 -6.74
CA THR A 855 68.62 26.94 -6.26
C THR A 855 67.63 27.95 -5.66
N GLN A 856 66.37 27.95 -6.13
CA GLN A 856 65.27 28.49 -5.36
C GLN A 856 64.29 27.36 -5.03
N ALA A 857 63.96 27.30 -3.75
CA ALA A 857 63.01 26.40 -3.13
C ALA A 857 61.57 26.60 -3.66
N PRO A 858 60.73 25.57 -3.63
CA PRO A 858 59.35 25.67 -4.14
C PRO A 858 58.48 26.52 -3.22
N THR A 859 57.88 27.55 -3.78
CA THR A 859 56.89 28.39 -3.14
C THR A 859 55.60 27.61 -2.96
N ALA A 860 55.08 27.61 -1.75
CA ALA A 860 53.83 26.97 -1.40
C ALA A 860 52.65 27.47 -2.25
N ALA A 861 51.76 26.56 -2.60
CA ALA A 861 50.52 26.85 -3.29
C ALA A 861 49.63 27.79 -2.44
N PRO A 862 48.91 28.72 -3.06
CA PRO A 862 47.98 29.57 -2.33
C PRO A 862 46.77 28.79 -1.85
N THR A 863 46.48 28.96 -0.57
CA THR A 863 45.23 28.50 0.07
C THR A 863 44.04 29.16 -0.62
N PRO A 864 42.99 28.41 -1.00
CA PRO A 864 41.81 29.03 -1.55
C PRO A 864 41.10 29.88 -0.48
N SER A 865 40.79 31.10 -0.85
CA SER A 865 39.98 32.02 -0.05
C SER A 865 38.57 31.43 0.17
N PRO A 866 37.96 31.67 1.34
CA PRO A 866 36.61 31.16 1.59
C PRO A 866 35.60 31.81 0.65
N VAL A 867 34.80 30.98 0.02
CA VAL A 867 33.63 31.41 -0.77
C VAL A 867 32.62 32.04 0.18
N VAL A 868 32.42 33.35 0.03
CA VAL A 868 31.36 34.08 0.70
C VAL A 868 30.04 33.65 0.05
N ILE A 869 29.25 32.85 0.78
CA ILE A 869 27.85 32.54 0.41
C ILE A 869 27.07 33.83 0.69
N PRO A 870 26.36 34.41 -0.28
CA PRO A 870 25.46 35.53 0.00
C PRO A 870 24.36 35.05 0.93
N PRO A 871 23.93 35.85 1.92
CA PRO A 871 22.85 35.45 2.82
C PRO A 871 21.55 35.24 2.03
N ALA A 872 20.90 34.15 2.29
CA ALA A 872 19.56 33.89 1.80
C ALA A 872 18.66 35.06 2.18
N SER A 873 17.94 35.61 1.20
CA SER A 873 16.98 36.67 1.42
C SER A 873 15.92 36.18 2.40
N ALA A 874 15.90 36.77 3.58
CA ALA A 874 14.83 36.55 4.55
C ALA A 874 13.52 37.06 3.92
N ALA A 875 12.56 36.13 3.74
CA ALA A 875 11.19 36.50 3.42
C ALA A 875 10.63 37.37 4.56
N PRO A 876 9.74 38.33 4.26
CA PRO A 876 9.40 39.40 5.17
C PRO A 876 8.48 38.92 6.32
N THR A 877 9.09 38.51 7.41
CA THR A 877 8.41 38.26 8.69
C THR A 877 7.70 39.52 9.22
N ALA A 878 8.10 40.68 8.78
CA ALA A 878 7.48 41.96 9.14
C ALA A 878 6.04 42.11 8.64
N THR A 879 5.69 41.51 7.52
CA THR A 879 4.32 41.60 6.94
C THR A 879 3.29 40.80 7.74
N TYR A 880 3.66 39.65 8.29
CA TYR A 880 2.77 38.84 9.12
C TYR A 880 2.58 39.43 10.53
N ILE A 881 3.58 40.10 11.08
CA ILE A 881 3.46 40.81 12.37
C ILE A 881 2.56 42.06 12.21
N ALA A 882 2.63 42.76 11.09
CA ALA A 882 1.78 43.91 10.82
C ALA A 882 0.29 43.49 10.61
N ILE A 883 0.04 42.36 9.94
CA ILE A 883 -1.31 41.81 9.77
C ILE A 883 -1.87 41.30 11.10
N GLY A 884 -1.06 40.63 11.90
CA GLY A 884 -1.44 40.16 13.24
C GLY A 884 -1.80 41.31 14.19
N LEU A 885 -1.03 42.39 14.20
CA LEU A 885 -1.29 43.60 15.00
C LEU A 885 -2.59 44.33 14.53
N ALA A 886 -2.83 44.42 13.21
CA ALA A 886 -4.06 45.01 12.68
C ALA A 886 -5.30 44.23 13.08
N VAL A 887 -5.26 42.90 13.05
CA VAL A 887 -6.38 42.06 13.50
C VAL A 887 -6.65 42.21 15.00
N VAL A 888 -5.63 42.29 15.84
CA VAL A 888 -5.78 42.48 17.28
C VAL A 888 -6.39 43.85 17.58
N ILE A 889 -5.99 44.90 16.86
CA ILE A 889 -6.55 46.24 17.01
C ILE A 889 -8.02 46.29 16.59
N ILE A 890 -8.39 45.62 15.50
CA ILE A 890 -9.77 45.56 15.04
C ILE A 890 -10.65 44.80 16.04
N VAL A 891 -10.17 43.69 16.60
CA VAL A 891 -10.90 42.91 17.60
C VAL A 891 -11.06 43.71 18.92
N ALA A 892 -10.02 44.42 19.35
CA ALA A 892 -10.06 45.27 20.51
C ALA A 892 -11.03 46.46 20.35
N ALA A 893 -11.07 47.07 19.15
CA ALA A 893 -12.00 48.15 18.82
C ALA A 893 -13.46 47.64 18.78
N ALA A 894 -13.70 46.44 18.22
CA ALA A 894 -15.02 45.80 18.19
C ALA A 894 -15.51 45.47 19.62
N ALA A 895 -14.64 44.96 20.47
CA ALA A 895 -14.92 44.67 21.87
C ALA A 895 -15.24 45.98 22.67
N ALA A 896 -14.48 47.04 22.44
CA ALA A 896 -14.74 48.34 23.09
C ALA A 896 -16.08 48.95 22.64
N ILE A 897 -16.47 48.80 21.38
CA ILE A 897 -17.77 49.25 20.85
C ILE A 897 -18.90 48.38 21.44
N ALA A 898 -18.73 47.09 21.58
CA ALA A 898 -19.69 46.19 22.18
C ALA A 898 -19.90 46.49 23.70
N LEU A 899 -18.80 46.80 24.41
CA LEU A 899 -18.87 47.20 25.83
C LEU A 899 -19.55 48.57 26.00
N ARG A 900 -19.30 49.54 25.10
CA ARG A 900 -20.00 50.85 25.14
C ARG A 900 -21.51 50.72 24.89
N ARG A 901 -21.95 49.77 24.03
CA ARG A 901 -23.36 49.48 23.77
C ARG A 901 -24.08 48.79 24.94
N LYS A 902 -23.39 48.29 25.92
CA LYS A 902 -23.94 47.61 27.10
C LYS A 902 -24.10 48.56 28.31
N HIS A 903 -23.53 49.79 28.23
CA HIS A 903 -23.60 50.82 29.25
C HIS A 903 -24.44 52.07 28.89
N ASN A 904 -25.06 52.08 27.69
CA ASN A 904 -26.14 53.03 27.33
C ASN A 904 -27.52 52.28 27.29
#